data_2f814026e085eda807250186a44af2b4
#
_entry.id   2f814026e085eda807250186a44af2b4
#
_cell.length_a   1.000
_cell.length_b   1.000
_cell.length_c   1.000
_cell.angle_alpha   90.00
_cell.angle_beta   90.00
_cell.angle_gamma   90.00
#
_symmetry.space_group_name_H-M   'P 1'
#
loop_
_entity.id
_entity.type
_entity.pdbx_description
1 polymer ?
#
loop_
_entity_poly.entity_id
_entity_poly.type
_entity_poly.pdbx_seq_one_letter_code
_entity_poly.pdbx_strand_id
1 'polypeptide(L)'
;SAPVQMAQAMPDLIPVLAGAVWDTKADVKKAAKATLEKATALVTNKDIEKFIPALVKCLLNPIEEVPKTIVLLSATTFVSEVTGPTISLIAPLLVRGLDERPTATKRKVCVIADNMSKLVDSEYTVRPFLPQLLPRLIKTFETIADPEARAVAGRAIATLRRIGKVPAESDGTDLPPLKIAEGHNLATNYVALFKKNGDQAVDQSNPGLAYAGVLTASLVNAHNFDQKTWEATIESYAKLACPSYDPLPAIRELLQKKADEAEGEEVKFADEEEGEDLCNIEQFNLAYGAKILLHHANMRLKRGHRYGLCGRNGSGKSTLMNAIINNQVDGFPPPTEVRTFYVQHDIDGSEAEISVKDWVLSDKRLLATPEEIIQTLEDVGFDAKKQVAGIGSLSGGWKMKLALARAILFKADILLLDEPTNHLDVINVTWLIDYLTSLTNCTSIIVSHDSDFLNRTITDTLHLNNFKLKRYPGNLEAFVGHVPEARAYIQLDVAEDYQFKLPDPPFLDGVKTKEKALMKMRDVSFQYPGSPQQQLYNISLQVSLSSRVAILGPNGSGKSTLVKILTGETEPNLGGTMWKHPNLVIGYVAQHAFHHIDNHLDSTPLEYMLWRYQTGEDLEELHKANRTMSAEEEAKMKEGANVIKEGVKRIIDELVARKKLKQSYEYEISFKGLSSAENMWMSRDELITRGFEKKVLELDTKEAQRLGLMRPLVRREIEKHFEDFGLESEFTSHNSMRGLSGGQKVKVVLAAATWRRPHIMCLDEPTNYLDRESLSALIAALAKFEGGVLVITHNREFSENVCKEIWAMNDGYLVASGQDWTEGQGNGERIGPKAGDEEEVKYDALGNPIAAVKKEKKKSAAELRKAKKERMARRKRGEEVFTDEEL
;
A
#
# COMPACT_ATOMS: atom_id res chain seq x y z
N SER A 1 -13.79 30.78 38.54
CA SER A 1 -12.61 30.82 39.41
C SER A 1 -11.80 29.54 39.37
N ALA A 2 -12.36 28.42 38.83
CA ALA A 2 -11.71 27.12 38.73
C ALA A 2 -12.01 26.48 37.38
N PRO A 3 -11.42 26.96 36.25
CA PRO A 3 -11.80 26.56 34.92
C PRO A 3 -11.51 25.06 34.64
N VAL A 4 -10.38 24.54 35.13
CA VAL A 4 -10.00 23.14 34.92
C VAL A 4 -10.95 22.20 35.64
N GLN A 5 -11.31 22.48 36.88
CA GLN A 5 -12.24 21.67 37.69
C GLN A 5 -13.65 21.73 37.10
N MET A 6 -14.08 22.88 36.60
CA MET A 6 -15.37 23.04 35.95
C MET A 6 -15.44 22.26 34.62
N ALA A 7 -14.34 22.24 33.88
CA ALA A 7 -14.26 21.44 32.65
C ALA A 7 -14.44 19.94 32.95
N GLN A 8 -13.85 19.44 34.03
CA GLN A 8 -14.04 18.06 34.46
C GLN A 8 -15.48 17.70 34.85
N ALA A 9 -16.23 18.68 35.39
CA ALA A 9 -17.65 18.49 35.74
C ALA A 9 -18.64 18.64 34.55
N MET A 10 -18.14 18.96 33.35
CA MET A 10 -18.97 19.18 32.16
C MET A 10 -19.86 17.98 31.76
N PRO A 11 -19.38 16.72 31.84
CA PRO A 11 -20.23 15.56 31.55
C PRO A 11 -21.54 15.52 32.33
N ASP A 12 -21.52 15.96 33.59
CA ASP A 12 -22.71 16.02 34.45
C ASP A 12 -23.50 17.32 34.26
N LEU A 13 -22.82 18.42 34.00
CA LEU A 13 -23.39 19.77 33.95
C LEU A 13 -24.13 20.03 32.63
N ILE A 14 -23.60 19.64 31.49
CA ILE A 14 -24.17 19.96 30.18
C ILE A 14 -25.59 19.34 29.99
N PRO A 15 -25.85 18.08 30.34
CA PRO A 15 -27.16 17.49 30.22
C PRO A 15 -28.23 18.25 31.06
N VAL A 16 -27.85 18.68 32.27
CA VAL A 16 -28.74 19.45 33.16
C VAL A 16 -29.02 20.83 32.59
N LEU A 17 -27.99 21.53 32.11
CA LEU A 17 -28.17 22.86 31.48
C LEU A 17 -29.00 22.77 30.19
N ALA A 18 -28.73 21.76 29.35
CA ALA A 18 -29.49 21.52 28.14
C ALA A 18 -31.02 21.26 28.42
N GLY A 19 -31.34 20.60 29.52
CA GLY A 19 -32.70 20.44 30.00
C GLY A 19 -33.30 21.75 30.51
N ALA A 20 -32.56 22.54 31.32
CA ALA A 20 -32.99 23.78 31.90
C ALA A 20 -33.24 24.90 30.86
N VAL A 21 -32.62 24.85 29.70
CA VAL A 21 -32.90 25.79 28.57
C VAL A 21 -34.36 25.67 28.10
N TRP A 22 -35.03 24.55 28.31
CA TRP A 22 -36.42 24.30 27.91
C TRP A 22 -37.43 24.46 29.07
N ASP A 23 -36.99 24.95 30.22
CA ASP A 23 -37.84 25.22 31.36
C ASP A 23 -39.02 26.15 30.98
N THR A 24 -40.13 26.06 31.69
CA THR A 24 -41.30 26.91 31.49
C THR A 24 -41.05 28.36 31.93
N LYS A 25 -40.16 28.58 32.91
CA LYS A 25 -39.87 29.91 33.45
C LYS A 25 -38.81 30.65 32.63
N ALA A 26 -39.12 31.88 32.20
CA ALA A 26 -38.21 32.69 31.35
C ALA A 26 -36.86 33.00 32.02
N ASP A 27 -36.87 33.23 33.34
CA ASP A 27 -35.66 33.53 34.10
C ASP A 27 -34.70 32.34 34.17
N VAL A 28 -35.26 31.11 34.31
CA VAL A 28 -34.48 29.87 34.30
C VAL A 28 -33.85 29.64 32.94
N LYS A 29 -34.62 29.83 31.85
CA LYS A 29 -34.09 29.76 30.46
C LYS A 29 -32.95 30.73 30.25
N LYS A 30 -33.10 31.97 30.66
CA LYS A 30 -32.06 33.01 30.50
C LYS A 30 -30.82 32.69 31.29
N ALA A 31 -30.94 32.24 32.53
CA ALA A 31 -29.84 31.84 33.39
C ALA A 31 -29.10 30.59 32.82
N ALA A 32 -29.87 29.57 32.42
CA ALA A 32 -29.31 28.35 31.82
C ALA A 32 -28.53 28.65 30.53
N LYS A 33 -29.04 29.51 29.62
CA LYS A 33 -28.35 29.91 28.41
C LYS A 33 -27.03 30.64 28.73
N ALA A 34 -27.06 31.62 29.62
CA ALA A 34 -25.85 32.35 30.01
C ALA A 34 -24.82 31.47 30.70
N THR A 35 -25.24 30.47 31.49
CA THR A 35 -24.35 29.49 32.12
C THR A 35 -23.79 28.53 31.08
N LEU A 36 -24.57 28.07 30.11
CA LEU A 36 -24.14 27.20 29.02
C LEU A 36 -23.07 27.88 28.17
N GLU A 37 -23.26 29.13 27.78
CA GLU A 37 -22.26 29.91 27.01
C GLU A 37 -20.95 30.07 27.78
N LYS A 38 -20.99 30.26 29.12
CA LYS A 38 -19.79 30.32 29.94
C LYS A 38 -19.09 28.95 30.11
N ALA A 39 -19.86 27.89 30.26
CA ALA A 39 -19.33 26.53 30.41
C ALA A 39 -18.67 26.06 29.13
N THR A 40 -19.27 26.30 27.98
CA THR A 40 -18.72 25.89 26.68
C THR A 40 -17.44 26.62 26.31
N ALA A 41 -17.23 27.82 26.82
CA ALA A 41 -15.95 28.56 26.66
C ALA A 41 -14.77 27.91 27.39
N LEU A 42 -15.01 26.91 28.25
CA LEU A 42 -13.95 26.15 28.93
C LEU A 42 -13.44 24.96 28.11
N VAL A 43 -14.07 24.62 27.00
CA VAL A 43 -13.64 23.53 26.14
C VAL A 43 -12.46 24.00 25.27
N THR A 44 -11.32 23.39 25.48
CA THR A 44 -10.04 23.80 24.86
C THR A 44 -9.66 22.97 23.62
N ASN A 45 -10.56 22.07 23.16
CA ASN A 45 -10.28 21.25 21.97
C ASN A 45 -10.26 22.13 20.72
N LYS A 46 -9.09 22.26 20.08
CA LYS A 46 -8.85 23.12 18.91
C LYS A 46 -9.71 22.75 17.68
N ASP A 47 -10.10 21.48 17.55
CA ASP A 47 -10.86 21.01 16.38
C ASP A 47 -12.31 21.50 16.40
N ILE A 48 -12.89 21.61 17.60
CA ILE A 48 -14.28 22.02 17.77
C ILE A 48 -14.45 23.48 18.21
N GLU A 49 -13.40 24.16 18.65
CA GLU A 49 -13.44 25.52 19.14
C GLU A 49 -14.22 26.46 18.23
N LYS A 50 -13.96 26.41 16.91
CA LYS A 50 -14.65 27.19 15.89
C LYS A 50 -16.13 26.83 15.73
N PHE A 51 -16.55 25.65 16.16
CA PHE A 51 -17.91 25.12 16.05
C PHE A 51 -18.71 25.28 17.37
N ILE A 52 -18.09 25.67 18.48
CA ILE A 52 -18.77 25.86 19.77
C ILE A 52 -20.02 26.75 19.64
N PRO A 53 -19.99 27.89 18.92
CA PRO A 53 -21.21 28.68 18.72
C PRO A 53 -22.32 27.93 17.98
N ALA A 54 -21.99 27.05 17.02
CA ALA A 54 -22.97 26.24 16.31
C ALA A 54 -23.50 25.10 17.19
N LEU A 55 -22.63 24.47 18.01
CA LEU A 55 -23.05 23.44 18.98
C LEU A 55 -24.00 24.01 20.05
N VAL A 56 -23.71 25.19 20.57
CA VAL A 56 -24.60 25.89 21.51
C VAL A 56 -25.95 26.18 20.84
N LYS A 57 -25.99 26.65 19.58
CA LYS A 57 -27.22 26.84 18.83
C LYS A 57 -27.99 25.53 18.63
N CYS A 58 -27.32 24.40 18.42
CA CYS A 58 -27.99 23.10 18.35
C CYS A 58 -28.73 22.71 19.64
N LEU A 59 -28.15 23.06 20.80
CA LEU A 59 -28.81 22.83 22.09
C LEU A 59 -30.04 23.75 22.27
N LEU A 60 -30.00 24.97 21.71
CA LEU A 60 -31.07 25.98 21.80
C LEU A 60 -32.18 25.79 20.74
N ASN A 61 -31.81 25.42 19.51
CA ASN A 61 -32.74 25.19 18.40
C ASN A 61 -32.39 23.92 17.60
N PRO A 62 -32.67 22.72 18.14
CA PRO A 62 -32.18 21.46 17.57
C PRO A 62 -32.78 21.13 16.22
N ILE A 63 -34.00 21.49 15.91
CA ILE A 63 -34.71 21.07 14.70
C ILE A 63 -34.02 21.63 13.44
N GLU A 64 -33.65 22.89 13.46
CA GLU A 64 -33.07 23.58 12.30
C GLU A 64 -31.54 23.47 12.23
N GLU A 65 -30.88 23.46 13.39
CA GLU A 65 -29.42 23.60 13.45
C GLU A 65 -28.66 22.25 13.49
N VAL A 66 -29.31 21.17 13.97
CA VAL A 66 -28.66 19.84 14.04
C VAL A 66 -28.24 19.34 12.67
N PRO A 67 -29.07 19.32 11.60
CA PRO A 67 -28.65 18.84 10.29
C PRO A 67 -27.50 19.66 9.69
N LYS A 68 -27.50 20.98 9.87
CA LYS A 68 -26.46 21.89 9.37
C LYS A 68 -25.13 21.65 10.07
N THR A 69 -25.16 21.53 11.39
CA THR A 69 -23.95 21.33 12.20
C THR A 69 -23.34 19.94 11.98
N ILE A 70 -24.15 18.91 11.76
CA ILE A 70 -23.67 17.56 11.38
C ILE A 70 -22.90 17.62 10.05
N VAL A 71 -23.37 18.39 9.06
CA VAL A 71 -22.65 18.56 7.80
C VAL A 71 -21.28 19.21 8.03
N LEU A 72 -21.22 20.26 8.84
CA LEU A 72 -19.97 20.96 9.16
C LEU A 72 -18.97 20.04 9.91
N LEU A 73 -19.42 19.33 10.94
CA LEU A 73 -18.59 18.42 11.71
C LEU A 73 -18.14 17.19 10.92
N SER A 74 -18.97 16.67 10.01
CA SER A 74 -18.62 15.53 9.16
C SER A 74 -17.51 15.85 8.15
N ALA A 75 -17.33 17.13 7.83
CA ALA A 75 -16.24 17.60 6.96
C ALA A 75 -14.99 18.01 7.76
N THR A 76 -15.01 17.93 9.09
CA THR A 76 -13.91 18.33 9.96
C THR A 76 -13.02 17.14 10.28
N THR A 77 -11.72 17.35 10.14
CA THR A 77 -10.71 16.41 10.61
C THR A 77 -10.48 16.63 12.11
N PHE A 78 -10.76 15.59 12.90
CA PHE A 78 -10.44 15.59 14.32
C PHE A 78 -9.00 15.11 14.50
N VAL A 79 -8.18 15.88 15.19
CA VAL A 79 -6.75 15.61 15.43
C VAL A 79 -6.44 15.66 16.92
N SER A 80 -7.12 16.58 17.64
CA SER A 80 -6.89 16.81 19.05
C SER A 80 -7.57 15.73 19.90
N GLU A 81 -6.98 15.41 21.04
CA GLU A 81 -7.57 14.49 22.02
C GLU A 81 -9.02 14.87 22.34
N VAL A 82 -9.90 13.86 22.37
CA VAL A 82 -11.31 14.03 22.70
C VAL A 82 -11.53 13.70 24.17
N THR A 83 -11.63 14.77 24.96
CA THR A 83 -11.86 14.71 26.41
C THR A 83 -13.34 14.65 26.77
N GLY A 84 -13.65 14.33 28.02
CA GLY A 84 -15.02 14.31 28.54
C GLY A 84 -15.83 15.60 28.27
N PRO A 85 -15.28 16.79 28.48
CA PRO A 85 -15.92 18.06 28.11
C PRO A 85 -16.30 18.14 26.63
N THR A 86 -15.41 17.67 25.75
CA THR A 86 -15.65 17.67 24.30
C THR A 86 -16.81 16.75 23.92
N ILE A 87 -16.83 15.52 24.44
CA ILE A 87 -17.90 14.55 24.21
C ILE A 87 -19.23 15.08 24.74
N SER A 88 -19.22 15.73 25.92
CA SER A 88 -20.42 16.30 26.53
C SER A 88 -21.18 17.27 25.62
N LEU A 89 -20.44 18.06 24.82
CA LEU A 89 -21.04 19.00 23.87
C LEU A 89 -21.56 18.33 22.61
N ILE A 90 -20.87 17.28 22.15
CA ILE A 90 -21.16 16.65 20.85
C ILE A 90 -22.16 15.50 21.00
N ALA A 91 -22.14 14.76 22.11
CA ALA A 91 -23.05 13.62 22.32
C ALA A 91 -24.54 13.95 22.13
N PRO A 92 -25.09 15.08 22.65
CA PRO A 92 -26.48 15.45 22.41
C PRO A 92 -26.83 15.65 20.93
N LEU A 93 -25.89 16.21 20.16
CA LEU A 93 -26.03 16.38 18.72
C LEU A 93 -26.04 15.03 18.00
N LEU A 94 -25.14 14.10 18.35
CA LEU A 94 -25.07 12.77 17.77
C LEU A 94 -26.34 11.96 18.07
N VAL A 95 -26.79 11.98 19.31
CA VAL A 95 -28.03 11.31 19.75
C VAL A 95 -29.22 11.76 18.92
N ARG A 96 -29.40 13.06 18.73
CA ARG A 96 -30.49 13.62 17.93
C ARG A 96 -30.35 13.32 16.45
N GLY A 97 -29.14 13.40 15.93
CA GLY A 97 -28.86 13.11 14.51
C GLY A 97 -29.08 11.63 14.16
N LEU A 98 -28.91 10.69 15.09
CA LEU A 98 -29.27 9.27 14.93
C LEU A 98 -30.80 9.06 14.92
N ASP A 99 -31.56 9.92 15.59
CA ASP A 99 -33.02 9.85 15.59
C ASP A 99 -33.67 10.56 14.36
N GLU A 100 -32.88 11.28 13.54
CA GLU A 100 -33.31 11.92 12.29
C GLU A 100 -33.75 10.89 11.23
N ARG A 101 -34.68 11.30 10.31
CA ARG A 101 -35.15 10.41 9.25
C ARG A 101 -34.19 10.17 8.10
N PRO A 102 -33.44 11.18 7.59
CA PRO A 102 -32.57 11.01 6.40
C PRO A 102 -31.36 10.08 6.67
N THR A 103 -31.20 9.04 5.85
CA THR A 103 -30.09 8.10 5.92
C THR A 103 -28.73 8.78 5.79
N ALA A 104 -28.62 9.80 4.92
CA ALA A 104 -27.40 10.58 4.74
C ALA A 104 -26.96 11.30 6.05
N THR A 105 -27.91 11.81 6.85
CA THR A 105 -27.61 12.41 8.15
C THR A 105 -27.10 11.37 9.14
N LYS A 106 -27.77 10.21 9.22
CA LYS A 106 -27.35 9.10 10.09
C LYS A 106 -25.96 8.61 9.74
N ARG A 107 -25.66 8.43 8.45
CA ARG A 107 -24.31 8.06 7.98
C ARG A 107 -23.24 9.05 8.46
N LYS A 108 -23.48 10.35 8.29
CA LYS A 108 -22.55 11.40 8.76
C LYS A 108 -22.34 11.38 10.26
N VAL A 109 -23.40 11.14 11.03
CA VAL A 109 -23.31 11.01 12.50
C VAL A 109 -22.47 9.81 12.89
N CYS A 110 -22.64 8.67 12.22
CA CYS A 110 -21.81 7.48 12.47
C CYS A 110 -20.33 7.75 12.14
N VAL A 111 -20.02 8.50 11.09
CA VAL A 111 -18.65 8.93 10.76
C VAL A 111 -18.06 9.81 11.87
N ILE A 112 -18.83 10.81 12.36
CA ILE A 112 -18.36 11.67 13.45
C ILE A 112 -18.13 10.86 14.72
N ALA A 113 -19.06 9.96 15.07
CA ALA A 113 -18.95 9.12 16.26
C ALA A 113 -17.71 8.21 16.18
N ASP A 114 -17.44 7.57 15.04
CA ASP A 114 -16.28 6.73 14.83
C ASP A 114 -14.96 7.52 14.92
N ASN A 115 -14.89 8.68 14.24
CA ASN A 115 -13.69 9.52 14.23
C ASN A 115 -13.36 10.10 15.60
N MET A 116 -14.36 10.60 16.31
CA MET A 116 -14.17 11.12 17.68
C MET A 116 -13.76 10.04 18.65
N SER A 117 -14.42 8.88 18.58
CA SER A 117 -14.15 7.78 19.51
C SER A 117 -12.72 7.28 19.40
N LYS A 118 -12.12 7.29 18.20
CA LYS A 118 -10.72 6.90 17.99
C LYS A 118 -9.71 7.77 18.75
N LEU A 119 -10.11 9.00 19.11
CA LEU A 119 -9.29 9.98 19.84
C LEU A 119 -9.54 10.00 21.34
N VAL A 120 -10.33 9.07 21.84
CA VAL A 120 -10.58 8.90 23.27
C VAL A 120 -9.61 7.86 23.80
N ASP A 121 -8.78 8.25 24.77
CA ASP A 121 -7.74 7.38 25.31
C ASP A 121 -8.24 6.46 26.44
N SER A 122 -9.38 6.82 27.08
CA SER A 122 -9.84 6.11 28.27
C SER A 122 -11.28 5.62 28.21
N GLU A 123 -11.51 4.40 28.72
CA GLU A 123 -12.86 3.89 28.93
C GLU A 123 -13.69 4.76 29.88
N TYR A 124 -13.02 5.40 30.86
CA TYR A 124 -13.67 6.31 31.83
C TYR A 124 -14.27 7.54 31.15
N THR A 125 -13.63 8.02 30.09
CA THR A 125 -14.09 9.19 29.32
C THR A 125 -15.32 8.88 28.47
N VAL A 126 -15.42 7.69 27.89
CA VAL A 126 -16.52 7.34 26.96
C VAL A 126 -17.68 6.69 27.67
N ARG A 127 -17.46 5.93 28.75
CA ARG A 127 -18.49 5.17 29.47
C ARG A 127 -19.74 5.94 29.87
N PRO A 128 -19.68 7.19 30.34
CA PRO A 128 -20.89 7.97 30.66
C PRO A 128 -21.84 8.20 29.50
N PHE A 129 -21.32 8.14 28.25
CA PHE A 129 -22.06 8.43 27.02
C PHE A 129 -22.55 7.18 26.28
N LEU A 130 -21.96 6.00 26.59
CA LEU A 130 -22.31 4.74 25.94
C LEU A 130 -23.81 4.38 26.03
N PRO A 131 -24.49 4.50 27.20
CA PRO A 131 -25.91 4.18 27.31
C PRO A 131 -26.80 5.01 26.39
N GLN A 132 -26.35 6.18 25.97
CA GLN A 132 -27.09 7.06 25.09
C GLN A 132 -26.76 6.83 23.61
N LEU A 133 -25.52 6.55 23.27
CA LEU A 133 -25.03 6.44 21.90
C LEU A 133 -25.14 5.03 21.34
N LEU A 134 -24.68 4.02 22.09
CA LEU A 134 -24.53 2.66 21.58
C LEU A 134 -25.87 1.99 21.20
N PRO A 135 -26.95 2.05 22.00
CA PRO A 135 -28.23 1.46 21.61
C PRO A 135 -28.81 2.09 20.33
N ARG A 136 -28.61 3.41 20.15
CA ARG A 136 -29.09 4.12 18.95
C ARG A 136 -28.25 3.76 17.70
N LEU A 137 -26.94 3.60 17.86
CA LEU A 137 -26.09 3.13 16.77
C LEU A 137 -26.43 1.70 16.36
N ILE A 138 -26.68 0.80 17.32
CA ILE A 138 -27.12 -0.58 17.06
C ILE A 138 -28.44 -0.58 16.32
N LYS A 139 -29.45 0.17 16.81
CA LYS A 139 -30.73 0.33 16.12
C LYS A 139 -30.57 0.89 14.71
N THR A 140 -29.66 1.83 14.52
CA THR A 140 -29.35 2.43 13.22
C THR A 140 -28.74 1.38 12.29
N PHE A 141 -27.78 0.58 12.77
CA PHE A 141 -27.17 -0.53 12.04
C PHE A 141 -28.21 -1.55 11.56
N GLU A 142 -29.18 -1.89 12.40
CA GLU A 142 -30.22 -2.87 12.08
C GLU A 142 -31.26 -2.34 11.09
N THR A 143 -31.59 -1.04 11.16
CA THR A 143 -32.72 -0.45 10.41
C THR A 143 -32.34 0.21 9.10
N ILE A 144 -31.07 0.58 8.90
CA ILE A 144 -30.63 1.23 7.66
C ILE A 144 -30.58 0.20 6.51
N ALA A 145 -31.26 0.51 5.42
CA ALA A 145 -31.27 -0.31 4.21
C ALA A 145 -29.99 -0.15 3.37
N ASP A 146 -29.34 1.02 3.43
CA ASP A 146 -28.12 1.33 2.68
C ASP A 146 -26.93 0.53 3.24
N PRO A 147 -26.26 -0.35 2.42
CA PRO A 147 -25.15 -1.18 2.87
C PRO A 147 -23.94 -0.35 3.33
N GLU A 148 -23.67 0.77 2.68
CA GLU A 148 -22.53 1.64 3.01
C GLU A 148 -22.74 2.32 4.37
N ALA A 149 -23.91 2.92 4.59
CA ALA A 149 -24.25 3.53 5.88
C ALA A 149 -24.27 2.50 7.01
N ARG A 150 -24.69 1.26 6.72
CA ARG A 150 -24.64 0.14 7.66
C ARG A 150 -23.20 -0.22 8.04
N ALA A 151 -22.30 -0.30 7.08
CA ALA A 151 -20.88 -0.59 7.35
C ALA A 151 -20.23 0.49 8.23
N VAL A 152 -20.53 1.78 7.97
CA VAL A 152 -20.04 2.89 8.80
C VAL A 152 -20.61 2.79 10.24
N ALA A 153 -21.89 2.49 10.40
CA ALA A 153 -22.51 2.29 11.71
C ALA A 153 -21.85 1.11 12.46
N GLY A 154 -21.57 0.00 11.77
CA GLY A 154 -20.85 -1.16 12.32
C GLY A 154 -19.46 -0.80 12.83
N ARG A 155 -18.70 0.00 12.08
CA ARG A 155 -17.37 0.49 12.51
C ARG A 155 -17.47 1.36 13.77
N ALA A 156 -18.42 2.31 13.81
CA ALA A 156 -18.63 3.16 14.98
C ALA A 156 -18.98 2.34 16.24
N ILE A 157 -19.83 1.33 16.10
CA ILE A 157 -20.17 0.40 17.19
C ILE A 157 -18.94 -0.37 17.66
N ALA A 158 -18.16 -0.93 16.74
CA ALA A 158 -16.94 -1.68 17.04
C ALA A 158 -15.91 -0.80 17.78
N THR A 159 -15.72 0.45 17.31
CA THR A 159 -14.80 1.41 17.93
C THR A 159 -15.25 1.76 19.36
N LEU A 160 -16.53 2.10 19.57
CA LEU A 160 -17.06 2.43 20.89
C LEU A 160 -17.02 1.24 21.85
N ARG A 161 -17.34 0.02 21.38
CA ARG A 161 -17.22 -1.20 22.20
C ARG A 161 -15.79 -1.49 22.62
N ARG A 162 -14.85 -1.35 21.69
CA ARG A 162 -13.42 -1.55 21.96
C ARG A 162 -12.91 -0.59 23.03
N ILE A 163 -13.19 0.71 22.90
CA ILE A 163 -12.70 1.73 23.85
C ILE A 163 -13.42 1.61 25.19
N GLY A 164 -14.74 1.44 25.19
CA GLY A 164 -15.54 1.29 26.39
C GLY A 164 -15.45 -0.08 27.07
N LYS A 165 -14.65 -1.01 26.49
CA LYS A 165 -14.54 -2.42 26.92
C LYS A 165 -15.91 -3.09 27.12
N VAL A 166 -16.82 -2.87 26.17
CA VAL A 166 -18.21 -3.38 26.19
C VAL A 166 -18.24 -4.75 25.51
N PRO A 167 -18.80 -5.80 26.17
CA PRO A 167 -19.00 -7.11 25.56
C PRO A 167 -19.82 -7.03 24.27
N ALA A 168 -19.56 -7.95 23.32
CA ALA A 168 -20.23 -7.94 22.02
C ALA A 168 -21.77 -8.07 22.09
N GLU A 169 -22.28 -8.73 23.13
CA GLU A 169 -23.72 -8.96 23.35
C GLU A 169 -24.40 -7.82 24.10
N SER A 170 -23.64 -6.91 24.75
CA SER A 170 -24.19 -5.79 25.52
C SER A 170 -24.44 -4.56 24.61
N ASP A 171 -25.50 -3.86 24.90
CA ASP A 171 -25.85 -2.55 24.31
C ASP A 171 -25.24 -1.35 25.07
N GLY A 172 -24.44 -1.62 26.11
CA GLY A 172 -23.79 -0.60 26.91
C GLY A 172 -24.64 0.04 28.03
N THR A 173 -25.85 -0.44 28.24
CA THR A 173 -26.74 0.07 29.32
C THR A 173 -26.48 -0.59 30.67
N ASP A 174 -26.11 -1.87 30.69
CA ASP A 174 -25.87 -2.69 31.88
C ASP A 174 -24.38 -3.01 32.07
N LEU A 175 -23.54 -1.98 32.14
CA LEU A 175 -22.13 -2.18 32.36
C LEU A 175 -21.76 -2.18 33.85
N PRO A 176 -20.85 -3.07 34.29
CA PRO A 176 -20.38 -3.06 35.69
C PRO A 176 -19.71 -1.73 36.02
N PRO A 177 -19.81 -1.21 37.25
CA PRO A 177 -19.17 0.02 37.65
C PRO A 177 -17.64 -0.10 37.47
N LEU A 178 -17.02 0.97 36.97
CA LEU A 178 -15.58 1.04 36.85
C LEU A 178 -14.91 1.10 38.21
N LYS A 179 -13.70 0.53 38.33
CA LYS A 179 -12.85 0.75 39.47
C LYS A 179 -12.33 2.19 39.42
N ILE A 180 -12.91 3.03 40.27
CA ILE A 180 -12.55 4.47 40.33
C ILE A 180 -11.44 4.66 41.36
N ALA A 181 -10.42 5.45 41.05
CA ALA A 181 -9.44 5.88 42.00
C ALA A 181 -10.11 6.80 43.03
N GLU A 182 -9.90 6.50 44.34
CA GLU A 182 -10.51 7.27 45.44
C GLU A 182 -9.60 8.40 45.87
N GLY A 183 -10.16 9.62 45.96
CA GLY A 183 -9.42 10.80 46.41
C GLY A 183 -8.80 10.68 47.81
N HIS A 184 -9.45 9.93 48.73
CA HIS A 184 -8.91 9.67 50.06
C HIS A 184 -7.60 8.86 50.02
N ASN A 185 -7.51 7.85 49.18
CA ASN A 185 -6.32 7.02 49.04
C ASN A 185 -5.15 7.84 48.43
N LEU A 186 -5.45 8.72 47.48
CA LEU A 186 -4.47 9.59 46.84
C LEU A 186 -4.00 10.71 47.78
N ALA A 187 -4.88 11.25 48.60
CA ALA A 187 -4.49 12.16 49.67
C ALA A 187 -3.52 11.51 50.66
N THR A 188 -3.74 10.22 51.01
CA THR A 188 -2.80 9.42 51.82
C THR A 188 -1.42 9.29 51.17
N ASN A 189 -1.38 9.07 49.86
CA ASN A 189 -0.14 9.00 49.09
C ASN A 189 0.63 10.33 49.17
N TYR A 190 -0.05 11.49 49.05
CA TYR A 190 0.58 12.80 49.21
C TYR A 190 1.14 13.01 50.62
N VAL A 191 0.41 12.60 51.66
CA VAL A 191 0.89 12.65 53.03
C VAL A 191 2.18 11.85 53.18
N ALA A 192 2.21 10.64 52.61
CA ALA A 192 3.39 9.79 52.67
C ALA A 192 4.59 10.41 51.93
N LEU A 193 4.38 11.00 50.77
CA LEU A 193 5.41 11.67 49.98
C LEU A 193 5.95 12.94 50.65
N PHE A 194 5.08 13.77 51.22
CA PHE A 194 5.49 14.96 51.94
C PHE A 194 6.26 14.64 53.24
N LYS A 195 5.86 13.61 53.98
CA LYS A 195 6.62 13.11 55.14
C LYS A 195 7.98 12.56 54.76
N LYS A 196 8.09 11.83 53.68
CA LYS A 196 9.34 11.32 53.12
C LYS A 196 10.31 12.46 52.77
N ASN A 197 9.79 13.59 52.33
CA ASN A 197 10.56 14.75 51.89
C ASN A 197 10.81 15.79 53.00
N GLY A 198 10.47 15.49 54.28
CA GLY A 198 10.90 16.26 55.47
C GLY A 198 9.81 17.06 56.17
N ASP A 199 8.58 17.12 55.71
CA ASP A 199 7.46 17.79 56.37
C ASP A 199 6.63 16.81 57.20
N GLN A 200 6.95 16.68 58.47
CA GLN A 200 6.25 15.76 59.40
C GLN A 200 4.94 16.29 59.94
N ALA A 201 4.60 17.56 59.68
CA ALA A 201 3.40 18.20 60.24
C ALA A 201 2.14 18.00 59.41
N VAL A 202 2.26 17.34 58.25
CA VAL A 202 1.15 17.17 57.30
C VAL A 202 0.26 16.00 57.71
N ASP A 203 -1.04 16.28 57.84
CA ASP A 203 -2.07 15.27 58.20
C ASP A 203 -3.12 15.15 57.09
N GLN A 204 -3.72 13.98 56.98
CA GLN A 204 -4.82 13.67 56.07
C GLN A 204 -6.07 14.54 56.25
N SER A 205 -6.26 15.08 57.41
CA SER A 205 -7.39 15.98 57.75
C SER A 205 -7.26 17.39 57.12
N ASN A 206 -6.11 17.71 56.50
CA ASN A 206 -5.92 18.99 55.82
C ASN A 206 -6.85 19.12 54.62
N PRO A 207 -7.80 20.09 54.56
CA PRO A 207 -8.75 20.22 53.47
C PRO A 207 -8.11 20.42 52.08
N GLY A 208 -6.96 21.13 52.05
CA GLY A 208 -6.23 21.35 50.79
C GLY A 208 -5.67 20.03 50.23
N LEU A 209 -5.16 19.18 51.09
CA LEU A 209 -4.61 17.89 50.69
C LEU A 209 -5.72 16.87 50.30
N ALA A 210 -6.81 16.86 51.05
CA ALA A 210 -7.99 16.07 50.74
C ALA A 210 -8.54 16.44 49.34
N TYR A 211 -8.61 17.74 49.04
CA TYR A 211 -9.08 18.22 47.74
C TYR A 211 -8.07 17.96 46.61
N ALA A 212 -6.78 18.12 46.86
CA ALA A 212 -5.72 17.71 45.91
C ALA A 212 -5.83 16.22 45.57
N GLY A 213 -6.14 15.36 46.54
CA GLY A 213 -6.40 13.94 46.34
C GLY A 213 -7.63 13.68 45.43
N VAL A 214 -8.71 14.42 45.60
CA VAL A 214 -9.90 14.34 44.75
C VAL A 214 -9.60 14.77 43.30
N LEU A 215 -8.86 15.86 43.11
CA LEU A 215 -8.44 16.32 41.78
C LEU A 215 -7.53 15.32 41.11
N THR A 216 -6.57 14.77 41.85
CA THR A 216 -5.67 13.72 41.35
C THR A 216 -6.47 12.47 40.94
N ALA A 217 -7.47 12.05 41.74
CA ALA A 217 -8.35 10.94 41.39
C ALA A 217 -9.13 11.20 40.12
N SER A 218 -9.61 12.43 39.93
CA SER A 218 -10.29 12.83 38.67
C SER A 218 -9.37 12.72 37.46
N LEU A 219 -8.10 13.17 37.57
CA LEU A 219 -7.11 13.07 36.51
C LEU A 219 -6.72 11.63 36.20
N VAL A 220 -6.49 10.81 37.23
CA VAL A 220 -6.19 9.37 37.06
C VAL A 220 -7.36 8.64 36.41
N ASN A 221 -8.61 8.89 36.81
CA ASN A 221 -9.80 8.28 36.27
C ASN A 221 -10.08 8.73 34.83
N ALA A 222 -9.66 9.96 34.47
CA ALA A 222 -9.70 10.45 33.10
C ALA A 222 -8.52 9.95 32.25
N HIS A 223 -7.60 9.15 32.81
CA HIS A 223 -6.34 8.73 32.15
C HIS A 223 -5.51 9.91 31.59
N ASN A 224 -5.60 11.06 32.26
CA ASN A 224 -4.81 12.23 31.91
C ASN A 224 -3.54 12.25 32.76
N PHE A 225 -2.39 11.93 32.14
CA PHE A 225 -1.06 11.91 32.75
C PHE A 225 -0.14 13.03 32.23
N ASP A 226 -0.73 14.12 31.65
CA ASP A 226 0.04 15.29 31.23
C ASP A 226 0.58 16.07 32.44
N GLN A 227 1.92 16.20 32.50
CA GLN A 227 2.61 16.84 33.62
C GLN A 227 2.14 18.29 33.85
N LYS A 228 1.96 19.08 32.79
CA LYS A 228 1.54 20.48 32.89
C LYS A 228 0.13 20.61 33.49
N THR A 229 -0.77 19.73 33.06
CA THR A 229 -2.15 19.67 33.56
C THR A 229 -2.18 19.30 35.05
N TRP A 230 -1.39 18.30 35.46
CA TRP A 230 -1.28 17.90 36.87
C TRP A 230 -0.72 19.02 37.73
N GLU A 231 0.40 19.63 37.32
CA GLU A 231 1.01 20.75 38.05
C GLU A 231 0.02 21.92 38.17
N ALA A 232 -0.58 22.37 37.07
CA ALA A 232 -1.54 23.49 37.08
C ALA A 232 -2.80 23.20 37.90
N THR A 233 -3.25 21.95 37.96
CA THR A 233 -4.49 21.58 38.69
C THR A 233 -4.25 21.40 40.19
N ILE A 234 -3.12 20.84 40.59
CA ILE A 234 -2.89 20.32 41.96
C ILE A 234 -2.03 21.25 42.76
N GLU A 235 -1.03 21.94 42.15
CA GLU A 235 0.01 22.71 42.84
C GLU A 235 -0.57 23.72 43.88
N SER A 236 -1.55 24.50 43.45
CA SER A 236 -2.13 25.55 44.30
C SER A 236 -2.76 25.01 45.59
N TYR A 237 -3.40 23.84 45.56
CA TYR A 237 -4.04 23.20 46.69
C TYR A 237 -3.04 22.44 47.56
N ALA A 238 -2.02 21.84 46.95
CA ALA A 238 -0.92 21.20 47.67
C ALA A 238 -0.07 22.24 48.41
N LYS A 239 0.17 23.45 47.84
CA LYS A 239 0.84 24.58 48.51
C LYS A 239 0.04 25.13 49.70
N LEU A 240 -1.29 25.16 49.60
CA LEU A 240 -2.14 25.53 50.74
C LEU A 240 -1.99 24.55 51.92
N ALA A 241 -1.76 23.26 51.61
CA ALA A 241 -1.54 22.25 52.65
C ALA A 241 -0.15 22.33 53.27
N CYS A 242 0.87 22.71 52.52
CA CYS A 242 2.28 22.74 52.91
C CYS A 242 2.95 24.03 52.39
N PRO A 243 2.73 25.18 53.04
CA PRO A 243 3.27 26.46 52.58
C PRO A 243 4.80 26.56 52.57
N SER A 244 5.48 25.76 53.38
CA SER A 244 6.94 25.75 53.55
C SER A 244 7.67 24.79 52.58
N TYR A 245 6.96 24.02 51.79
CA TYR A 245 7.53 23.00 50.91
C TYR A 245 7.04 23.17 49.44
N ASP A 246 7.96 22.93 48.49
CA ASP A 246 7.57 22.86 47.07
C ASP A 246 6.86 21.52 46.77
N PRO A 247 5.57 21.50 46.41
CA PRO A 247 4.84 20.26 46.16
C PRO A 247 5.15 19.61 44.81
N LEU A 248 5.82 20.31 43.90
CA LEU A 248 6.05 19.84 42.53
C LEU A 248 6.78 18.49 42.44
N PRO A 249 7.85 18.24 43.24
CA PRO A 249 8.52 16.95 43.20
C PRO A 249 7.59 15.79 43.60
N ALA A 250 6.74 15.98 44.61
CA ALA A 250 5.80 14.96 45.07
C ALA A 250 4.66 14.71 44.02
N ILE A 251 4.20 15.78 43.38
CA ILE A 251 3.21 15.67 42.30
C ILE A 251 3.78 14.86 41.12
N ARG A 252 5.03 15.14 40.73
CA ARG A 252 5.71 14.41 39.63
C ARG A 252 5.97 12.94 39.99
N GLU A 253 6.41 12.63 41.20
CA GLU A 253 6.64 11.26 41.69
C GLU A 253 5.33 10.46 41.68
N LEU A 254 4.20 11.07 42.12
CA LEU A 254 2.90 10.41 42.09
C LEU A 254 2.34 10.26 40.67
N LEU A 255 2.54 11.25 39.80
CA LEU A 255 2.20 11.19 38.40
C LEU A 255 2.91 10.00 37.77
N GLN A 256 4.23 9.91 37.88
CA GLN A 256 5.03 8.85 37.28
C GLN A 256 4.56 7.48 37.78
N LYS A 257 4.34 7.32 39.09
CA LYS A 257 3.85 6.08 39.67
C LYS A 257 2.48 5.69 39.12
N LYS A 258 1.56 6.64 38.92
CA LYS A 258 0.22 6.38 38.41
C LYS A 258 0.18 6.14 36.91
N ALA A 259 1.04 6.79 36.17
CA ALA A 259 1.25 6.53 34.76
C ALA A 259 1.80 5.10 34.52
N ASP A 260 2.86 4.73 35.31
CA ASP A 260 3.42 3.37 35.26
C ASP A 260 2.41 2.27 35.63
N GLU A 261 1.53 2.54 36.66
CA GLU A 261 0.44 1.63 37.03
C GLU A 261 -0.62 1.50 35.95
N ALA A 262 -0.89 2.55 35.17
CA ALA A 262 -1.90 2.58 34.11
C ALA A 262 -1.41 1.94 32.79
N GLU A 263 -0.14 2.10 32.48
CA GLU A 263 0.47 1.54 31.27
C GLU A 263 0.75 0.03 31.36
N GLY A 264 0.70 -0.57 32.55
CA GLY A 264 1.11 -1.95 32.82
C GLY A 264 2.63 -2.09 32.84
N GLU A 265 3.14 -3.31 33.08
CA GLU A 265 4.57 -3.60 32.94
C GLU A 265 4.97 -3.58 31.44
N GLU A 266 5.06 -2.41 30.83
CA GLU A 266 5.79 -2.29 29.57
C GLU A 266 7.26 -2.59 29.85
N VAL A 267 7.83 -3.47 29.01
CA VAL A 267 9.25 -3.78 29.03
C VAL A 267 10.00 -2.45 28.82
N LYS A 268 10.47 -1.84 29.92
CA LYS A 268 11.36 -0.70 29.85
C LYS A 268 12.70 -1.23 29.34
N PHE A 269 12.95 -1.08 28.06
CA PHE A 269 14.31 -1.22 27.54
C PHE A 269 15.14 -0.12 28.18
N ALA A 270 16.15 -0.52 28.95
CA ALA A 270 17.03 0.43 29.65
C ALA A 270 17.60 1.44 28.64
N ASP A 271 17.32 2.70 28.85
CA ASP A 271 17.76 3.84 28.05
C ASP A 271 19.25 4.18 28.22
N GLU A 272 20.08 3.21 28.60
CA GLU A 272 21.51 3.35 28.90
C GLU A 272 22.43 3.26 27.68
N GLU A 273 21.89 3.35 26.44
CA GLU A 273 22.76 3.46 25.28
C GLU A 273 23.46 4.85 25.24
N GLU A 274 24.78 4.86 25.28
CA GLU A 274 25.59 6.05 25.06
C GLU A 274 25.38 6.58 23.63
N GLY A 275 25.09 7.87 23.46
CA GLY A 275 24.94 8.54 22.17
C GLY A 275 24.25 9.89 22.28
N GLU A 276 24.59 10.81 21.38
CA GLU A 276 23.99 12.14 21.28
C GLU A 276 22.59 12.05 20.72
N ASP A 277 21.59 12.58 21.43
CA ASP A 277 20.22 12.69 20.93
C ASP A 277 20.13 13.83 19.91
N LEU A 278 19.77 13.49 18.67
CA LEU A 278 19.46 14.47 17.62
C LEU A 278 18.04 15.03 17.76
N CYS A 279 17.14 14.20 18.26
CA CYS A 279 15.74 14.54 18.40
C CYS A 279 15.16 13.74 19.57
N ASN A 280 14.47 14.43 20.48
CA ASN A 280 13.67 13.80 21.54
C ASN A 280 12.34 14.53 21.64
N ILE A 281 11.29 13.92 21.11
CA ILE A 281 9.94 14.50 21.06
C ILE A 281 9.03 13.61 21.87
N GLU A 282 8.33 14.22 22.81
CA GLU A 282 7.29 13.56 23.60
C GLU A 282 5.91 14.05 23.15
N GLN A 283 4.98 13.10 23.03
CA GLN A 283 3.54 13.35 22.82
C GLN A 283 3.19 14.18 21.56
N PHE A 284 3.77 13.87 20.40
CA PHE A 284 3.34 14.51 19.15
C PHE A 284 2.18 13.77 18.48
N ASN A 285 1.39 14.53 17.70
CA ASN A 285 0.26 14.02 16.94
C ASN A 285 0.51 14.21 15.44
N LEU A 286 0.06 13.25 14.63
CA LEU A 286 0.13 13.33 13.17
C LEU A 286 -1.18 12.85 12.55
N ALA A 287 -1.76 13.67 11.68
CA ALA A 287 -2.94 13.31 10.90
C ALA A 287 -2.77 13.64 9.41
N TYR A 288 -3.48 12.92 8.57
CA TYR A 288 -3.53 13.16 7.13
C TYR A 288 -4.97 13.08 6.62
N GLY A 289 -5.50 14.21 6.12
CA GLY A 289 -6.90 14.31 5.77
C GLY A 289 -7.79 14.04 6.99
N ALA A 290 -8.77 13.17 6.87
CA ALA A 290 -9.67 12.77 7.96
C ALA A 290 -9.14 11.61 8.83
N LYS A 291 -7.91 11.14 8.61
CA LYS A 291 -7.34 9.97 9.27
C LYS A 291 -6.21 10.37 10.23
N ILE A 292 -6.33 9.97 11.50
CA ILE A 292 -5.25 10.08 12.47
C ILE A 292 -4.26 8.95 12.19
N LEU A 293 -2.98 9.28 12.20
CA LEU A 293 -1.90 8.36 11.96
C LEU A 293 -1.10 8.08 13.23
N LEU A 294 -0.82 9.11 14.02
CA LEU A 294 -0.13 9.03 15.31
C LEU A 294 -0.85 9.90 16.33
N HIS A 295 -0.95 9.43 17.55
CA HIS A 295 -1.57 10.12 18.67
C HIS A 295 -0.77 9.92 19.95
N HIS A 296 -0.33 11.02 20.58
CA HIS A 296 0.59 11.02 21.72
C HIS A 296 1.77 10.06 21.50
N ALA A 297 2.43 10.18 20.36
CA ALA A 297 3.57 9.37 20.01
C ALA A 297 4.87 9.99 20.49
N ASN A 298 5.82 9.17 20.89
CA ASN A 298 7.16 9.59 21.30
C ASN A 298 8.14 9.22 20.20
N MET A 299 9.09 10.11 19.90
CA MET A 299 10.14 9.85 18.93
C MET A 299 11.50 10.31 19.47
N ARG A 300 12.43 9.38 19.61
CA ARG A 300 13.81 9.66 20.01
C ARG A 300 14.77 9.11 18.96
N LEU A 301 15.60 9.98 18.42
CA LEU A 301 16.59 9.65 17.40
C LEU A 301 18.00 9.98 17.90
N LYS A 302 18.89 8.99 17.87
CA LYS A 302 20.30 9.13 18.25
C LYS A 302 21.19 9.26 17.02
N ARG A 303 22.30 9.99 17.14
CA ARG A 303 23.27 10.20 16.06
C ARG A 303 23.93 8.86 15.66
N GLY A 304 24.02 8.62 14.34
CA GLY A 304 24.67 7.43 13.78
C GLY A 304 23.82 6.15 13.80
N HIS A 305 22.60 6.18 14.34
CA HIS A 305 21.69 5.06 14.32
C HIS A 305 20.91 4.96 12.99
N ARG A 306 20.55 3.76 12.60
CA ARG A 306 19.76 3.46 11.40
C ARG A 306 18.44 2.81 11.82
N TYR A 307 17.37 3.58 11.74
CA TYR A 307 16.03 3.19 12.18
C TYR A 307 15.22 2.61 11.03
N GLY A 308 14.76 1.38 11.16
CA GLY A 308 13.78 0.78 10.25
C GLY A 308 12.36 1.14 10.69
N LEU A 309 11.62 1.91 9.89
CA LEU A 309 10.24 2.28 10.19
C LEU A 309 9.26 1.23 9.67
N CYS A 310 8.76 0.39 10.57
CA CYS A 310 7.86 -0.72 10.30
C CYS A 310 6.41 -0.36 10.65
N GLY A 311 5.47 -0.85 9.87
CA GLY A 311 4.03 -0.66 10.07
C GLY A 311 3.23 -1.07 8.83
N ARG A 312 1.92 -1.31 9.00
CA ARG A 312 1.02 -1.65 7.90
C ARG A 312 0.94 -0.57 6.83
N ASN A 313 0.52 -0.92 5.60
CA ASN A 313 0.28 0.09 4.58
C ASN A 313 -0.88 1.01 4.99
N GLY A 314 -0.73 2.32 4.70
CA GLY A 314 -1.67 3.33 5.15
C GLY A 314 -1.59 3.66 6.64
N SER A 315 -0.60 3.13 7.38
CA SER A 315 -0.35 3.52 8.79
C SER A 315 0.30 4.90 8.92
N GLY A 316 0.81 5.47 7.82
CA GLY A 316 1.37 6.83 7.82
C GLY A 316 2.88 6.93 7.75
N LYS A 317 3.60 5.87 7.36
CA LYS A 317 5.08 5.87 7.26
C LYS A 317 5.62 7.01 6.38
N SER A 318 5.23 7.07 5.12
CA SER A 318 5.65 8.12 4.19
C SER A 318 5.09 9.50 4.59
N THR A 319 3.91 9.53 5.21
CA THR A 319 3.33 10.79 5.73
C THR A 319 4.16 11.34 6.88
N LEU A 320 4.65 10.49 7.78
CA LEU A 320 5.54 10.89 8.86
C LEU A 320 6.85 11.46 8.29
N MET A 321 7.46 10.80 7.30
CA MET A 321 8.67 11.31 6.65
C MET A 321 8.44 12.67 5.97
N ASN A 322 7.31 12.81 5.25
CA ASN A 322 6.95 14.09 4.64
C ASN A 322 6.65 15.18 5.68
N ALA A 323 6.04 14.83 6.81
CA ALA A 323 5.80 15.78 7.90
C ALA A 323 7.12 16.24 8.56
N ILE A 324 8.10 15.35 8.71
CA ILE A 324 9.44 15.69 9.22
C ILE A 324 10.14 16.67 8.28
N ILE A 325 10.22 16.39 6.98
CA ILE A 325 10.92 17.27 6.02
C ILE A 325 10.24 18.63 5.87
N ASN A 326 8.92 18.69 6.02
CA ASN A 326 8.13 19.92 5.93
C ASN A 326 8.01 20.69 7.28
N ASN A 327 8.72 20.26 8.34
CA ASN A 327 8.63 20.85 9.69
C ASN A 327 7.20 20.89 10.26
N GLN A 328 6.41 19.88 10.00
CA GLN A 328 5.01 19.78 10.45
C GLN A 328 4.86 18.94 11.72
N VAL A 329 5.96 18.35 12.23
CA VAL A 329 5.99 17.58 13.47
C VAL A 329 6.33 18.52 14.63
N ASP A 330 5.39 18.68 15.56
CA ASP A 330 5.58 19.54 16.71
C ASP A 330 6.76 19.03 17.56
N GLY A 331 7.71 19.93 17.89
CA GLY A 331 8.89 19.61 18.68
C GLY A 331 10.08 19.03 17.91
N PHE A 332 9.96 18.82 16.59
CA PHE A 332 11.11 18.41 15.77
C PHE A 332 12.10 19.59 15.61
N PRO A 333 13.43 19.36 15.73
CA PRO A 333 14.41 20.41 15.57
C PRO A 333 14.33 21.10 14.21
N PRO A 334 14.47 22.43 14.12
CA PRO A 334 14.40 23.16 12.87
C PRO A 334 15.59 22.81 11.95
N PRO A 335 15.48 23.02 10.62
CA PRO A 335 16.54 22.71 9.66
C PRO A 335 17.87 23.44 9.91
N THR A 336 17.85 24.50 10.73
CA THR A 336 19.05 25.23 11.16
C THR A 336 19.89 24.47 12.19
N GLU A 337 19.25 23.60 12.98
CA GLU A 337 19.89 22.77 14.00
C GLU A 337 20.19 21.38 13.49
N VAL A 338 19.23 20.73 12.81
CA VAL A 338 19.33 19.36 12.29
C VAL A 338 18.96 19.36 10.80
N ARG A 339 19.95 19.12 9.95
CA ARG A 339 19.76 19.08 8.50
C ARG A 339 19.20 17.73 8.08
N THR A 340 17.94 17.73 7.69
CA THR A 340 17.24 16.53 7.22
C THR A 340 17.18 16.53 5.71
N PHE A 341 17.51 15.38 5.09
CA PHE A 341 17.42 15.17 3.64
C PHE A 341 16.49 14.00 3.32
N TYR A 342 15.53 14.21 2.43
CA TYR A 342 14.62 13.18 1.96
C TYR A 342 15.01 12.71 0.56
N VAL A 343 15.27 11.43 0.43
CA VAL A 343 15.62 10.79 -0.84
C VAL A 343 14.33 10.36 -1.52
N GLN A 344 13.99 11.07 -2.60
CA GLN A 344 12.86 10.75 -3.48
C GLN A 344 13.34 10.05 -4.74
N HIS A 345 12.57 9.07 -5.19
CA HIS A 345 12.85 8.32 -6.43
C HIS A 345 12.39 9.03 -7.69
N ASP A 346 11.35 9.86 -7.59
CA ASP A 346 10.73 10.51 -8.73
C ASP A 346 11.45 11.82 -9.07
N ILE A 347 12.21 11.78 -10.15
CA ILE A 347 12.75 12.96 -10.80
C ILE A 347 11.69 13.44 -11.81
N ASP A 348 11.27 14.69 -11.70
CA ASP A 348 10.23 15.28 -12.54
C ASP A 348 10.62 15.14 -14.03
N GLY A 349 9.68 14.67 -14.86
CA GLY A 349 9.93 14.47 -16.29
C GLY A 349 10.34 15.75 -17.04
N SER A 350 10.02 16.92 -16.49
CA SER A 350 10.46 18.23 -17.00
C SER A 350 11.98 18.46 -16.90
N GLU A 351 12.67 17.74 -16.02
CA GLU A 351 14.13 17.87 -15.79
C GLU A 351 14.95 16.80 -16.53
N ALA A 352 14.29 15.92 -17.31
CA ALA A 352 14.92 14.75 -17.93
C ALA A 352 16.09 15.08 -18.88
N GLU A 353 16.09 16.24 -19.51
CA GLU A 353 17.12 16.68 -20.45
C GLU A 353 18.34 17.37 -19.80
N ILE A 354 18.21 17.76 -18.52
CA ILE A 354 19.28 18.45 -17.79
C ILE A 354 20.41 17.44 -17.51
N SER A 355 21.67 17.87 -17.65
CA SER A 355 22.81 17.01 -17.32
C SER A 355 22.87 16.72 -15.81
N VAL A 356 23.40 15.54 -15.43
CA VAL A 356 23.57 15.15 -14.03
C VAL A 356 24.31 16.24 -13.23
N LYS A 357 25.42 16.75 -13.79
CA LYS A 357 26.23 17.80 -13.17
C LYS A 357 25.46 19.11 -13.00
N ASP A 358 24.79 19.57 -14.05
CA ASP A 358 24.07 20.85 -14.02
C ASP A 358 22.85 20.79 -13.09
N TRP A 359 22.21 19.62 -13.00
CA TRP A 359 21.10 19.41 -12.09
C TRP A 359 21.52 19.49 -10.62
N VAL A 360 22.68 18.89 -10.26
CA VAL A 360 23.22 19.02 -8.89
C VAL A 360 23.65 20.46 -8.61
N LEU A 361 24.29 21.13 -9.57
CA LEU A 361 24.69 22.54 -9.47
C LEU A 361 23.48 23.50 -9.32
N SER A 362 22.32 23.15 -9.87
CA SER A 362 21.10 23.96 -9.78
C SER A 362 20.44 23.93 -8.41
N ASP A 363 20.79 22.96 -7.56
CA ASP A 363 20.21 22.85 -6.20
C ASP A 363 20.83 23.88 -5.24
N LYS A 364 20.13 25.00 -5.07
CA LYS A 364 20.55 26.12 -4.21
C LYS A 364 20.72 25.77 -2.72
N ARG A 365 20.26 24.61 -2.30
CA ARG A 365 20.42 24.14 -0.91
C ARG A 365 21.83 23.59 -0.65
N LEU A 366 22.55 23.23 -1.71
CA LEU A 366 23.91 22.70 -1.61
C LEU A 366 24.89 23.86 -1.48
N LEU A 367 25.67 23.87 -0.41
CA LEU A 367 26.75 24.84 -0.16
C LEU A 367 28.10 24.32 -0.63
N ALA A 368 28.14 23.36 -1.56
CA ALA A 368 29.34 22.73 -2.06
C ALA A 368 29.92 23.48 -3.26
N THR A 369 31.25 23.47 -3.38
CA THR A 369 31.95 24.02 -4.55
C THR A 369 31.76 23.11 -5.77
N PRO A 370 31.85 23.64 -7.02
CA PRO A 370 31.74 22.81 -8.21
C PRO A 370 32.75 21.66 -8.27
N GLU A 371 33.92 21.83 -7.64
CA GLU A 371 34.97 20.84 -7.56
C GLU A 371 34.57 19.70 -6.59
N GLU A 372 34.00 20.06 -5.42
CA GLU A 372 33.46 19.07 -4.47
C GLU A 372 32.32 18.26 -5.07
N ILE A 373 31.45 18.89 -5.89
CA ILE A 373 30.35 18.21 -6.58
C ILE A 373 30.89 17.18 -7.58
N ILE A 374 31.88 17.55 -8.41
CA ILE A 374 32.48 16.63 -9.37
C ILE A 374 33.15 15.46 -8.64
N GLN A 375 33.91 15.73 -7.59
CA GLN A 375 34.59 14.70 -6.81
C GLN A 375 33.59 13.74 -6.16
N THR A 376 32.53 14.25 -5.53
CA THR A 376 31.48 13.41 -4.92
C THR A 376 30.74 12.57 -5.94
N LEU A 377 30.48 13.10 -7.13
CA LEU A 377 29.88 12.33 -8.23
C LEU A 377 30.81 11.21 -8.71
N GLU A 378 32.13 11.45 -8.79
CA GLU A 378 33.12 10.43 -9.12
C GLU A 378 33.22 9.35 -8.05
N ASP A 379 33.23 9.72 -6.77
CA ASP A 379 33.26 8.81 -5.62
C ASP A 379 32.05 7.86 -5.60
N VAL A 380 30.87 8.33 -6.03
CA VAL A 380 29.64 7.52 -6.15
C VAL A 380 29.59 6.72 -7.46
N GLY A 381 30.56 6.97 -8.38
CA GLY A 381 30.77 6.20 -9.61
C GLY A 381 30.28 6.87 -10.90
N PHE A 382 29.94 8.17 -10.87
CA PHE A 382 29.63 8.93 -12.10
C PHE A 382 30.90 9.36 -12.81
N ASP A 383 31.29 8.62 -13.83
CA ASP A 383 32.37 9.03 -14.72
C ASP A 383 32.04 10.32 -15.51
N ALA A 384 33.01 10.94 -16.13
CA ALA A 384 32.85 12.18 -16.87
C ALA A 384 31.77 12.11 -17.97
N LYS A 385 31.54 10.94 -18.57
CA LYS A 385 30.49 10.73 -19.58
C LYS A 385 29.10 10.75 -18.96
N LYS A 386 28.94 10.08 -17.81
CA LYS A 386 27.65 10.04 -17.11
C LYS A 386 27.29 11.37 -16.46
N GLN A 387 28.29 12.16 -16.03
CA GLN A 387 28.07 13.51 -15.48
C GLN A 387 27.45 14.47 -16.50
N VAL A 388 27.74 14.27 -17.80
CA VAL A 388 27.19 15.08 -18.92
C VAL A 388 25.90 14.48 -19.47
N ALA A 389 25.60 13.23 -19.18
CA ALA A 389 24.38 12.57 -19.62
C ALA A 389 23.12 13.21 -18.98
N GLY A 390 22.01 13.25 -19.73
CA GLY A 390 20.72 13.73 -19.21
C GLY A 390 20.18 12.79 -18.13
N ILE A 391 19.56 13.35 -17.09
CA ILE A 391 19.03 12.60 -15.93
C ILE A 391 18.01 11.56 -16.39
N GLY A 392 17.19 11.88 -17.40
CA GLY A 392 16.18 10.96 -17.92
C GLY A 392 16.75 9.66 -18.50
N SER A 393 18.03 9.66 -18.92
CA SER A 393 18.70 8.48 -19.45
C SER A 393 19.22 7.54 -18.37
N LEU A 394 19.22 7.95 -17.10
CA LEU A 394 19.72 7.16 -15.98
C LEU A 394 18.75 6.03 -15.62
N SER A 395 19.29 4.84 -15.35
CA SER A 395 18.52 3.76 -14.72
C SER A 395 18.18 4.09 -13.26
N GLY A 396 17.20 3.39 -12.69
CA GLY A 396 16.77 3.58 -11.29
C GLY A 396 17.94 3.54 -10.29
N GLY A 397 18.88 2.61 -10.46
CA GLY A 397 20.09 2.53 -9.63
C GLY A 397 20.97 3.77 -9.71
N TRP A 398 21.13 4.34 -10.89
CA TRP A 398 21.91 5.57 -11.07
C TRP A 398 21.18 6.80 -10.52
N LYS A 399 19.84 6.85 -10.63
CA LYS A 399 19.04 7.89 -9.99
C LYS A 399 19.17 7.86 -8.47
N MET A 400 19.15 6.66 -7.87
CA MET A 400 19.38 6.50 -6.43
C MET A 400 20.77 6.99 -6.02
N LYS A 401 21.83 6.58 -6.76
CA LYS A 401 23.19 7.05 -6.50
C LYS A 401 23.31 8.57 -6.59
N LEU A 402 22.62 9.18 -7.55
CA LEU A 402 22.57 10.64 -7.70
C LEU A 402 21.86 11.32 -6.51
N ALA A 403 20.75 10.74 -6.03
CA ALA A 403 20.05 11.27 -4.86
C ALA A 403 20.90 11.18 -3.60
N LEU A 404 21.65 10.09 -3.42
CA LEU A 404 22.59 9.93 -2.31
C LEU A 404 23.79 10.87 -2.41
N ALA A 405 24.34 11.10 -3.62
CA ALA A 405 25.41 12.09 -3.83
C ALA A 405 24.95 13.49 -3.38
N ARG A 406 23.70 13.86 -3.67
CA ARG A 406 23.12 15.12 -3.16
C ARG A 406 22.99 15.15 -1.65
N ALA A 407 22.60 14.04 -1.02
CA ALA A 407 22.52 13.93 0.43
C ALA A 407 23.91 14.11 1.09
N ILE A 408 24.97 13.56 0.48
CA ILE A 408 26.36 13.77 0.93
C ILE A 408 26.74 15.25 0.85
N LEU A 409 26.53 15.85 -0.30
CA LEU A 409 26.85 17.28 -0.55
C LEU A 409 26.05 18.22 0.36
N PHE A 410 24.82 17.83 0.73
CA PHE A 410 24.00 18.55 1.70
C PHE A 410 24.51 18.41 3.13
N LYS A 411 25.40 17.43 3.39
CA LYS A 411 25.93 17.08 4.73
C LYS A 411 24.79 16.84 5.71
N ALA A 412 23.86 15.96 5.33
CA ALA A 412 22.66 15.65 6.12
C ALA A 412 23.02 15.03 7.46
N ASP A 413 22.38 15.49 8.54
CA ASP A 413 22.42 14.87 9.86
C ASP A 413 21.42 13.72 9.98
N ILE A 414 20.24 13.87 9.32
CA ILE A 414 19.21 12.83 9.19
C ILE A 414 18.91 12.57 7.71
N LEU A 415 18.95 11.29 7.33
CA LEU A 415 18.62 10.81 6.00
C LEU A 415 17.31 10.03 6.05
N LEU A 416 16.31 10.48 5.33
CA LEU A 416 15.02 9.81 5.17
C LEU A 416 15.00 9.05 3.85
N LEU A 417 14.78 7.72 3.91
CA LEU A 417 14.79 6.82 2.76
C LEU A 417 13.44 6.09 2.69
N ASP A 418 12.63 6.40 1.69
CA ASP A 418 11.34 5.74 1.46
C ASP A 418 11.45 4.78 0.28
N GLU A 419 11.36 3.47 0.57
CA GLU A 419 11.49 2.37 -0.37
C GLU A 419 12.75 2.45 -1.28
N PRO A 420 13.96 2.62 -0.71
CA PRO A 420 15.17 2.86 -1.49
C PRO A 420 15.62 1.68 -2.35
N THR A 421 15.10 0.49 -2.11
CA THR A 421 15.41 -0.73 -2.87
C THR A 421 14.56 -0.90 -4.13
N ASN A 422 13.48 -0.15 -4.28
CA ASN A 422 12.64 -0.21 -5.47
C ASN A 422 13.45 0.11 -6.74
N HIS A 423 13.26 -0.68 -7.79
CA HIS A 423 13.93 -0.53 -9.09
C HIS A 423 15.45 -0.77 -9.06
N LEU A 424 16.03 -1.22 -7.93
CA LEU A 424 17.43 -1.58 -7.84
C LEU A 424 17.64 -3.07 -8.14
N ASP A 425 18.68 -3.39 -8.89
CA ASP A 425 19.16 -4.75 -9.01
C ASP A 425 19.99 -5.13 -7.77
N VAL A 426 20.28 -6.42 -7.61
CA VAL A 426 20.98 -6.98 -6.44
C VAL A 426 22.34 -6.31 -6.19
N ILE A 427 23.05 -5.95 -7.25
CA ILE A 427 24.37 -5.29 -7.15
C ILE A 427 24.23 -3.92 -6.51
N ASN A 428 23.25 -3.13 -6.96
CA ASN A 428 23.00 -1.80 -6.42
C ASN A 428 22.39 -1.84 -5.01
N VAL A 429 21.57 -2.86 -4.67
CA VAL A 429 21.10 -3.07 -3.29
C VAL A 429 22.28 -3.36 -2.35
N THR A 430 23.18 -4.24 -2.74
CA THR A 430 24.39 -4.54 -1.93
C THR A 430 25.25 -3.30 -1.73
N TRP A 431 25.50 -2.54 -2.80
CA TRP A 431 26.20 -1.28 -2.69
C TRP A 431 25.52 -0.28 -1.72
N LEU A 432 24.18 -0.20 -1.76
CA LEU A 432 23.42 0.68 -0.86
C LEU A 432 23.57 0.25 0.61
N ILE A 433 23.54 -1.06 0.89
CA ILE A 433 23.78 -1.59 2.25
C ILE A 433 25.17 -1.17 2.74
N ASP A 434 26.20 -1.42 1.95
CA ASP A 434 27.58 -1.09 2.31
C ASP A 434 27.75 0.41 2.53
N TYR A 435 27.12 1.22 1.69
CA TYR A 435 27.14 2.67 1.83
C TYR A 435 26.46 3.12 3.12
N LEU A 436 25.20 2.70 3.41
CA LEU A 436 24.47 3.11 4.61
C LEU A 436 25.14 2.63 5.90
N THR A 437 25.74 1.44 5.89
CA THR A 437 26.48 0.92 7.05
C THR A 437 27.81 1.64 7.29
N SER A 438 28.40 2.25 6.27
CA SER A 438 29.63 3.06 6.40
C SER A 438 29.38 4.43 7.02
N LEU A 439 28.13 4.92 7.04
CA LEU A 439 27.75 6.22 7.60
C LEU A 439 27.65 6.16 9.13
N THR A 440 28.70 6.56 9.83
CA THR A 440 28.79 6.53 11.31
C THR A 440 28.20 7.77 11.98
N ASN A 441 28.20 8.91 11.31
CA ASN A 441 27.78 10.19 11.87
C ASN A 441 26.40 10.68 11.38
N CYS A 442 25.81 9.99 10.39
CA CYS A 442 24.51 10.33 9.84
C CYS A 442 23.46 9.34 10.35
N THR A 443 22.37 9.86 10.86
CA THR A 443 21.22 9.04 11.29
C THR A 443 20.31 8.78 10.10
N SER A 444 19.78 7.58 9.97
CA SER A 444 18.84 7.30 8.89
C SER A 444 17.52 6.72 9.40
N ILE A 445 16.40 7.13 8.76
CA ILE A 445 15.09 6.52 8.92
C ILE A 445 14.74 5.87 7.58
N ILE A 446 14.55 4.56 7.60
CA ILE A 446 14.41 3.73 6.41
C ILE A 446 13.05 3.05 6.43
N VAL A 447 12.27 3.23 5.38
CA VAL A 447 11.08 2.42 5.07
C VAL A 447 11.44 1.49 3.93
N SER A 448 11.27 0.20 4.10
CA SER A 448 11.40 -0.79 3.02
C SER A 448 10.56 -2.02 3.28
N HIS A 449 10.09 -2.65 2.21
CA HIS A 449 9.44 -3.96 2.24
C HIS A 449 10.43 -5.13 2.04
N ASP A 450 11.69 -4.83 1.76
CA ASP A 450 12.77 -5.81 1.66
C ASP A 450 13.33 -6.12 3.06
N SER A 451 12.97 -7.29 3.59
CA SER A 451 13.38 -7.72 4.93
C SER A 451 14.87 -8.04 5.04
N ASP A 452 15.51 -8.55 3.97
CA ASP A 452 16.96 -8.83 3.96
C ASP A 452 17.75 -7.52 4.01
N PHE A 453 17.34 -6.55 3.20
CA PHE A 453 17.92 -5.21 3.21
C PHE A 453 17.80 -4.56 4.61
N LEU A 454 16.63 -4.58 5.23
CA LEU A 454 16.43 -4.03 6.57
C LEU A 454 17.28 -4.75 7.61
N ASN A 455 17.26 -6.09 7.65
CA ASN A 455 18.03 -6.88 8.60
C ASN A 455 19.53 -6.58 8.56
N ARG A 456 20.06 -6.34 7.37
CA ARG A 456 21.51 -6.05 7.16
C ARG A 456 21.88 -4.60 7.42
N THR A 457 20.90 -3.67 7.43
CA THR A 457 21.18 -2.23 7.44
C THR A 457 20.82 -1.58 8.77
N ILE A 458 19.68 -1.91 9.38
CA ILE A 458 19.16 -1.18 10.55
C ILE A 458 19.82 -1.58 11.85
N THR A 459 19.91 -0.63 12.77
CA THR A 459 20.33 -0.83 14.18
C THR A 459 19.15 -0.91 15.13
N ASP A 460 18.05 -0.28 14.77
CA ASP A 460 16.85 -0.15 15.59
C ASP A 460 15.60 -0.27 14.73
N THR A 461 14.50 -0.74 15.32
CA THR A 461 13.20 -0.78 14.67
C THR A 461 12.23 0.20 15.33
N LEU A 462 11.64 1.09 14.54
CA LEU A 462 10.53 1.95 14.93
C LEU A 462 9.22 1.30 14.45
N HIS A 463 8.40 0.84 15.38
CA HIS A 463 7.14 0.18 15.07
C HIS A 463 5.97 1.14 15.19
N LEU A 464 5.28 1.37 14.07
CA LEU A 464 4.10 2.21 13.97
C LEU A 464 2.86 1.32 14.07
N ASN A 465 2.27 1.24 15.27
CA ASN A 465 1.10 0.42 15.55
C ASN A 465 0.16 1.10 16.54
N ASN A 466 -1.15 0.92 16.38
CA ASN A 466 -2.20 1.47 17.25
C ASN A 466 -2.03 2.98 17.55
N PHE A 467 -1.71 3.76 16.51
CA PHE A 467 -1.47 5.22 16.60
C PHE A 467 -0.26 5.63 17.46
N LYS A 468 0.58 4.69 17.87
CA LYS A 468 1.81 4.92 18.63
C LYS A 468 3.04 4.57 17.82
N LEU A 469 4.17 5.17 18.17
CA LEU A 469 5.48 4.88 17.62
C LEU A 469 6.35 4.33 18.75
N LYS A 470 6.74 3.04 18.66
CA LYS A 470 7.58 2.38 19.66
C LYS A 470 8.94 2.02 19.07
N ARG A 471 10.02 2.28 19.81
CA ARG A 471 11.38 1.89 19.46
C ARG A 471 11.69 0.51 20.04
N TYR A 472 12.31 -0.34 19.24
CA TYR A 472 12.87 -1.61 19.64
C TYR A 472 14.33 -1.65 19.20
N PRO A 473 15.30 -1.83 20.11
CA PRO A 473 16.71 -1.95 19.76
C PRO A 473 16.95 -3.27 19.01
N GLY A 474 17.84 -3.22 18.01
CA GLY A 474 18.15 -4.36 17.17
C GLY A 474 17.51 -4.33 15.80
N ASN A 475 17.88 -5.31 14.99
CA ASN A 475 17.36 -5.48 13.64
C ASN A 475 15.92 -6.05 13.61
N LEU A 476 15.41 -6.32 12.44
CA LEU A 476 14.03 -6.79 12.26
C LEU A 476 13.80 -8.17 12.91
N GLU A 477 14.80 -9.06 12.92
CA GLU A 477 14.73 -10.37 13.59
C GLU A 477 14.63 -10.23 15.11
N ALA A 478 15.43 -9.34 15.70
CA ALA A 478 15.37 -9.04 17.14
C ALA A 478 14.02 -8.46 17.51
N PHE A 479 13.49 -7.55 16.69
CA PHE A 479 12.15 -6.98 16.87
C PHE A 479 11.04 -8.03 16.87
N VAL A 480 11.05 -9.00 15.95
CA VAL A 480 10.05 -10.08 15.92
C VAL A 480 10.18 -11.00 17.15
N GLY A 481 11.37 -11.14 17.70
CA GLY A 481 11.57 -11.82 18.99
C GLY A 481 10.79 -11.17 20.13
N HIS A 482 10.69 -9.85 20.15
CA HIS A 482 9.93 -9.09 21.14
C HIS A 482 8.44 -8.98 20.84
N VAL A 483 8.07 -8.91 19.54
CA VAL A 483 6.68 -8.76 19.08
C VAL A 483 6.36 -9.89 18.10
N PRO A 484 5.92 -11.06 18.58
CA PRO A 484 5.64 -12.21 17.70
C PRO A 484 4.60 -11.95 16.60
N GLU A 485 3.66 -11.04 16.84
CA GLU A 485 2.65 -10.59 15.85
C GLU A 485 3.29 -9.89 14.64
N ALA A 486 4.48 -9.32 14.82
CA ALA A 486 5.24 -8.67 13.76
C ALA A 486 5.97 -9.66 12.82
N ARG A 487 5.81 -10.98 13.01
CA ARG A 487 6.40 -12.02 12.16
C ARG A 487 6.02 -11.85 10.68
N ALA A 488 4.84 -11.31 10.42
CA ALA A 488 4.40 -10.94 9.07
C ALA A 488 5.32 -9.92 8.35
N TYR A 489 6.18 -9.21 9.07
CA TYR A 489 7.20 -8.33 8.44
C TYR A 489 8.43 -9.10 7.93
N ILE A 490 8.66 -10.32 8.39
CA ILE A 490 9.79 -11.17 7.97
C ILE A 490 9.32 -12.31 7.08
N GLN A 491 8.20 -12.97 7.41
CA GLN A 491 7.70 -14.15 6.71
C GLN A 491 6.48 -13.78 5.84
N LEU A 492 6.38 -14.39 4.66
CA LEU A 492 5.20 -14.34 3.81
C LEU A 492 4.17 -15.38 4.30
N ASP A 493 3.66 -15.21 5.51
CA ASP A 493 2.53 -16.01 5.97
C ASP A 493 1.26 -15.52 5.29
N VAL A 494 0.60 -16.41 4.57
CA VAL A 494 -0.71 -16.12 3.94
C VAL A 494 -1.72 -15.97 5.06
N ALA A 495 -2.11 -14.75 5.38
CA ALA A 495 -3.26 -14.51 6.23
C ALA A 495 -4.49 -15.11 5.53
N GLU A 496 -5.19 -16.06 6.18
CA GLU A 496 -6.36 -16.74 5.60
C GLU A 496 -7.47 -15.73 5.21
N ASP A 497 -7.53 -14.60 5.90
CA ASP A 497 -8.57 -13.57 5.73
C ASP A 497 -8.31 -12.56 4.60
N TYR A 498 -7.08 -12.51 4.04
CA TYR A 498 -6.71 -11.52 3.03
C TYR A 498 -6.15 -12.18 1.77
N GLN A 499 -6.99 -12.44 0.79
CA GLN A 499 -6.62 -13.09 -0.48
C GLN A 499 -7.12 -12.27 -1.68
N PHE A 500 -6.26 -12.08 -2.68
CA PHE A 500 -6.71 -11.60 -3.98
C PHE A 500 -7.42 -12.72 -4.75
N LYS A 501 -8.45 -12.36 -5.50
CA LYS A 501 -9.18 -13.29 -6.38
C LYS A 501 -9.02 -12.87 -7.82
N LEU A 502 -8.16 -13.59 -8.53
CA LEU A 502 -8.01 -13.41 -9.96
C LEU A 502 -9.15 -14.12 -10.71
N PRO A 503 -9.77 -13.49 -11.70
CA PRO A 503 -10.79 -14.13 -12.50
C PRO A 503 -10.17 -15.17 -13.45
N ASP A 504 -10.76 -16.36 -13.53
CA ASP A 504 -10.30 -17.40 -14.44
C ASP A 504 -10.48 -17.00 -15.91
N PRO A 505 -9.52 -17.34 -16.77
CA PRO A 505 -9.61 -17.05 -18.19
C PRO A 505 -10.77 -17.82 -18.87
N PRO A 506 -11.40 -17.24 -19.90
CA PRO A 506 -12.41 -17.95 -20.67
C PRO A 506 -11.78 -19.03 -21.54
N PHE A 507 -12.60 -19.96 -22.06
CA PHE A 507 -12.13 -20.99 -22.95
C PHE A 507 -11.62 -20.40 -24.27
N LEU A 508 -10.44 -20.88 -24.73
CA LEU A 508 -9.90 -20.58 -26.03
C LEU A 508 -10.24 -21.67 -27.05
N ASP A 509 -10.78 -21.26 -28.15
CA ASP A 509 -11.13 -22.14 -29.26
C ASP A 509 -9.88 -22.87 -29.81
N GLY A 510 -9.96 -24.21 -29.90
CA GLY A 510 -8.85 -25.01 -30.39
C GLY A 510 -7.74 -25.31 -29.42
N VAL A 511 -7.82 -24.81 -28.18
CA VAL A 511 -6.89 -25.14 -27.08
C VAL A 511 -7.54 -26.20 -26.22
N LYS A 512 -7.03 -27.46 -26.33
CA LYS A 512 -7.57 -28.61 -25.58
C LYS A 512 -6.76 -28.92 -24.31
N THR A 513 -5.52 -28.48 -24.23
CA THR A 513 -4.62 -28.73 -23.11
C THR A 513 -3.94 -27.42 -22.69
N LYS A 514 -3.58 -27.31 -21.40
CA LYS A 514 -2.93 -26.10 -20.86
C LYS A 514 -1.51 -25.88 -21.41
N GLU A 515 -0.84 -26.95 -21.85
CA GLU A 515 0.53 -26.94 -22.40
C GLU A 515 0.60 -26.44 -23.84
N LYS A 516 -0.55 -26.31 -24.50
CA LYS A 516 -0.58 -25.84 -25.90
C LYS A 516 -0.14 -24.40 -25.99
N ALA A 517 0.87 -24.13 -26.82
CA ALA A 517 1.40 -22.80 -27.02
C ALA A 517 0.34 -21.80 -27.51
N LEU A 518 0.23 -20.67 -26.83
CA LEU A 518 -0.63 -19.53 -27.17
C LEU A 518 0.14 -18.41 -27.84
N MET A 519 1.44 -18.31 -27.57
CA MET A 519 2.37 -17.41 -28.23
C MET A 519 3.64 -18.15 -28.59
N LYS A 520 4.23 -17.80 -29.72
CA LYS A 520 5.51 -18.35 -30.21
C LYS A 520 6.34 -17.23 -30.82
N MET A 521 7.60 -17.17 -30.44
CA MET A 521 8.61 -16.35 -31.09
C MET A 521 9.71 -17.26 -31.65
N ARG A 522 10.22 -16.95 -32.84
CA ARG A 522 11.34 -17.67 -33.48
C ARG A 522 12.33 -16.67 -34.04
N ASP A 523 13.57 -16.76 -33.60
CA ASP A 523 14.72 -15.99 -34.07
C ASP A 523 14.47 -14.47 -34.11
N VAL A 524 13.70 -13.97 -33.14
CA VAL A 524 13.32 -12.56 -33.06
C VAL A 524 14.50 -11.72 -32.59
N SER A 525 14.80 -10.68 -33.35
CA SER A 525 15.80 -9.68 -33.04
C SER A 525 15.17 -8.29 -33.09
N PHE A 526 15.65 -7.40 -32.20
CA PHE A 526 15.05 -6.06 -32.09
C PHE A 526 16.08 -4.97 -31.73
N GLN A 527 15.89 -3.79 -32.32
CA GLN A 527 16.65 -2.58 -32.05
C GLN A 527 15.71 -1.37 -32.02
N TYR A 528 15.81 -0.52 -31.01
CA TYR A 528 15.03 0.72 -30.99
C TYR A 528 15.46 1.67 -32.11
N PRO A 529 14.54 2.35 -32.81
CA PRO A 529 14.88 3.37 -33.79
C PRO A 529 15.75 4.46 -33.15
N GLY A 530 16.90 4.76 -33.79
CA GLY A 530 17.86 5.74 -33.27
C GLY A 530 18.85 5.24 -32.19
N SER A 531 18.71 3.99 -31.71
CA SER A 531 19.71 3.41 -30.80
C SER A 531 20.87 2.82 -31.60
N PRO A 532 22.13 3.01 -31.18
CA PRO A 532 23.29 2.37 -31.84
C PRO A 532 23.42 0.89 -31.51
N GLN A 533 22.73 0.38 -30.48
CA GLN A 533 22.83 -0.98 -29.99
C GLN A 533 21.53 -1.76 -30.18
N GLN A 534 21.69 -3.01 -30.63
CA GLN A 534 20.60 -3.98 -30.67
C GLN A 534 20.25 -4.42 -29.26
N GLN A 535 18.95 -4.54 -28.96
CA GLN A 535 18.45 -4.84 -27.63
C GLN A 535 18.14 -6.32 -27.43
N LEU A 536 17.75 -7.03 -28.49
CA LEU A 536 17.43 -8.45 -28.42
C LEU A 536 18.06 -9.19 -29.60
N TYR A 537 18.65 -10.36 -29.32
CA TYR A 537 19.36 -11.18 -30.30
C TYR A 537 18.75 -12.58 -30.38
N ASN A 538 18.20 -12.95 -31.54
CA ASN A 538 17.76 -14.31 -31.91
C ASN A 538 16.94 -15.03 -30.83
N ILE A 539 15.93 -14.35 -30.28
CA ILE A 539 15.10 -14.91 -29.22
C ILE A 539 14.08 -15.87 -29.78
N SER A 540 14.07 -17.10 -29.24
CA SER A 540 13.08 -18.12 -29.54
C SER A 540 12.47 -18.62 -28.24
N LEU A 541 11.12 -18.56 -28.14
CA LEU A 541 10.35 -18.95 -26.94
C LEU A 541 8.92 -19.33 -27.29
N GLN A 542 8.25 -19.98 -26.36
CA GLN A 542 6.80 -20.19 -26.42
C GLN A 542 6.17 -20.01 -25.04
N VAL A 543 4.89 -19.58 -25.03
CA VAL A 543 4.09 -19.37 -23.83
C VAL A 543 2.75 -20.09 -23.97
N SER A 544 2.32 -20.75 -22.89
CA SER A 544 1.07 -21.50 -22.78
C SER A 544 0.29 -21.10 -21.52
N LEU A 545 -0.89 -21.68 -21.30
CA LEU A 545 -1.64 -21.47 -20.05
C LEU A 545 -0.93 -22.07 -18.82
N SER A 546 -0.09 -23.10 -19.01
CA SER A 546 0.70 -23.70 -17.91
C SER A 546 1.99 -22.97 -17.59
N SER A 547 2.41 -22.04 -18.43
CA SER A 547 3.68 -21.29 -18.23
C SER A 547 3.66 -20.48 -16.94
N ARG A 548 4.74 -20.62 -16.15
CA ARG A 548 5.02 -19.90 -14.91
C ARG A 548 6.47 -19.44 -14.97
N VAL A 549 6.69 -18.27 -15.56
CA VAL A 549 8.01 -17.80 -15.99
C VAL A 549 8.46 -16.61 -15.18
N ALA A 550 9.66 -16.70 -14.60
CA ALA A 550 10.40 -15.56 -14.07
C ALA A 550 11.45 -15.10 -15.08
N ILE A 551 11.41 -13.84 -15.49
CA ILE A 551 12.40 -13.22 -16.38
C ILE A 551 13.39 -12.48 -15.49
N LEU A 552 14.62 -12.96 -15.43
CA LEU A 552 15.68 -12.45 -14.56
C LEU A 552 16.84 -11.87 -15.40
N GLY A 553 17.59 -10.95 -14.82
CA GLY A 553 18.77 -10.36 -15.44
C GLY A 553 19.07 -8.95 -14.96
N PRO A 554 20.26 -8.41 -15.24
CA PRO A 554 20.62 -7.05 -14.86
C PRO A 554 19.75 -5.99 -15.53
N ASN A 555 19.75 -4.78 -14.99
CA ASN A 555 19.04 -3.66 -15.59
C ASN A 555 19.65 -3.32 -16.95
N GLY A 556 18.78 -3.08 -17.96
CA GLY A 556 19.20 -2.83 -19.34
C GLY A 556 19.41 -4.08 -20.21
N SER A 557 19.26 -5.31 -19.66
CA SER A 557 19.44 -6.56 -20.43
C SER A 557 18.34 -6.87 -21.45
N GLY A 558 17.29 -6.03 -21.57
CA GLY A 558 16.22 -6.19 -22.54
C GLY A 558 14.94 -6.86 -22.03
N LYS A 559 14.78 -7.11 -20.72
CA LYS A 559 13.62 -7.79 -20.10
C LYS A 559 12.28 -7.13 -20.46
N SER A 560 12.14 -5.84 -20.17
CA SER A 560 10.89 -5.09 -20.47
C SER A 560 10.66 -4.96 -21.98
N THR A 561 11.73 -4.89 -22.79
CA THR A 561 11.63 -4.90 -24.26
C THR A 561 11.05 -6.22 -24.76
N LEU A 562 11.49 -7.35 -24.20
CA LEU A 562 10.95 -8.66 -24.52
C LEU A 562 9.45 -8.73 -24.23
N VAL A 563 9.02 -8.25 -23.05
CA VAL A 563 7.60 -8.24 -22.66
C VAL A 563 6.79 -7.30 -23.57
N LYS A 564 7.29 -6.13 -23.94
CA LYS A 564 6.64 -5.21 -24.88
C LYS A 564 6.42 -5.84 -26.26
N ILE A 565 7.37 -6.65 -26.75
CA ILE A 565 7.18 -7.40 -27.99
C ILE A 565 6.14 -8.51 -27.77
N LEU A 566 6.18 -9.25 -26.66
CA LEU A 566 5.19 -10.28 -26.35
C LEU A 566 3.77 -9.70 -26.21
N THR A 567 3.60 -8.55 -25.61
CA THR A 567 2.29 -7.87 -25.50
C THR A 567 1.85 -7.30 -26.85
N GLY A 568 2.77 -6.95 -27.73
CA GLY A 568 2.51 -6.35 -29.06
C GLY A 568 2.51 -4.82 -29.02
N GLU A 569 3.06 -4.22 -27.95
CA GLU A 569 3.32 -2.79 -27.94
C GLU A 569 4.41 -2.39 -28.96
N THR A 570 5.29 -3.32 -29.28
CA THR A 570 6.39 -3.10 -30.22
C THR A 570 6.54 -4.29 -31.14
N GLU A 571 6.77 -4.07 -32.43
CA GLU A 571 6.96 -5.13 -33.42
C GLU A 571 8.46 -5.43 -33.65
N PRO A 572 8.85 -6.71 -33.89
CA PRO A 572 10.21 -7.05 -34.26
C PRO A 572 10.61 -6.37 -35.56
N ASN A 573 11.78 -5.75 -35.62
CA ASN A 573 12.22 -4.98 -36.80
C ASN A 573 13.52 -5.51 -37.47
N LEU A 574 14.23 -6.47 -36.86
CA LEU A 574 15.47 -7.03 -37.41
C LEU A 574 15.35 -8.52 -37.80
N GLY A 575 14.11 -9.01 -37.98
CA GLY A 575 13.82 -10.38 -38.40
C GLY A 575 13.18 -11.24 -37.32
N GLY A 576 12.92 -12.50 -37.68
CA GLY A 576 12.17 -13.44 -36.86
C GLY A 576 10.66 -13.44 -37.13
N THR A 577 9.95 -14.36 -36.48
CA THR A 577 8.50 -14.51 -36.63
C THR A 577 7.86 -14.58 -35.25
N MET A 578 6.73 -13.90 -35.12
CA MET A 578 5.89 -13.96 -33.92
C MET A 578 4.50 -14.43 -34.27
N TRP A 579 3.99 -15.38 -33.51
CA TRP A 579 2.64 -15.89 -33.66
C TRP A 579 1.90 -15.78 -32.30
N LYS A 580 0.70 -15.25 -32.34
CA LYS A 580 -0.23 -15.19 -31.20
C LYS A 580 -1.54 -15.84 -31.55
N HIS A 581 -2.17 -16.51 -30.61
CA HIS A 581 -3.54 -17.01 -30.80
C HIS A 581 -4.51 -15.83 -31.03
N PRO A 582 -5.39 -15.87 -32.00
CA PRO A 582 -6.24 -14.74 -32.36
C PRO A 582 -7.12 -14.18 -31.26
N ASN A 583 -7.61 -15.04 -30.37
CA ASN A 583 -8.48 -14.64 -29.24
C ASN A 583 -7.73 -14.54 -27.91
N LEU A 584 -6.42 -14.40 -27.93
CA LEU A 584 -5.61 -14.28 -26.74
C LEU A 584 -5.80 -12.90 -26.10
N VAL A 585 -6.19 -12.91 -24.84
CA VAL A 585 -6.24 -11.71 -23.99
C VAL A 585 -5.05 -11.74 -23.06
N ILE A 586 -4.24 -10.69 -23.08
CA ILE A 586 -3.05 -10.52 -22.22
C ILE A 586 -3.38 -9.42 -21.23
N GLY A 587 -3.19 -9.67 -19.94
CA GLY A 587 -3.21 -8.66 -18.90
C GLY A 587 -1.77 -8.16 -18.67
N TYR A 588 -1.52 -6.90 -18.92
CA TYR A 588 -0.18 -6.32 -18.77
C TYR A 588 -0.15 -5.25 -17.69
N VAL A 589 0.82 -5.37 -16.80
CA VAL A 589 1.17 -4.36 -15.79
C VAL A 589 2.61 -3.95 -16.03
N ALA A 590 2.81 -2.69 -16.43
CA ALA A 590 4.11 -2.13 -16.75
C ALA A 590 4.95 -1.86 -15.49
N GLN A 591 6.27 -1.76 -15.64
CA GLN A 591 7.25 -1.50 -14.58
C GLN A 591 6.90 -0.27 -13.72
N HIS A 592 6.41 0.79 -14.33
CA HIS A 592 5.84 1.92 -13.63
C HIS A 592 4.31 1.81 -13.71
N ALA A 593 3.73 0.98 -12.82
CA ALA A 593 2.29 0.76 -12.79
C ALA A 593 1.48 2.08 -12.75
N PHE A 594 2.04 3.13 -12.19
CA PHE A 594 1.41 4.45 -12.11
C PHE A 594 1.22 5.14 -13.47
N HIS A 595 2.04 4.84 -14.49
CA HIS A 595 1.82 5.39 -15.84
C HIS A 595 0.44 5.05 -16.41
N HIS A 596 -0.15 3.95 -15.96
CA HIS A 596 -1.51 3.59 -16.36
C HIS A 596 -2.56 4.57 -15.84
N ILE A 597 -2.32 5.22 -14.71
CA ILE A 597 -3.27 6.08 -14.02
C ILE A 597 -2.85 7.56 -13.95
N ASP A 598 -1.65 7.93 -14.40
CA ASP A 598 -1.11 9.29 -14.28
C ASP A 598 -2.02 10.36 -14.89
N ASN A 599 -2.66 10.07 -16.02
CA ASN A 599 -3.61 10.96 -16.68
C ASN A 599 -4.99 11.01 -16.02
N HIS A 600 -5.24 10.16 -15.01
CA HIS A 600 -6.55 9.95 -14.37
C HIS A 600 -6.50 10.15 -12.84
N LEU A 601 -5.45 10.79 -12.32
CA LEU A 601 -5.25 10.96 -10.87
C LEU A 601 -6.41 11.69 -10.16
N ASP A 602 -7.12 12.56 -10.87
CA ASP A 602 -8.25 13.31 -10.33
C ASP A 602 -9.59 12.54 -10.41
N SER A 603 -9.63 11.43 -11.13
CA SER A 603 -10.78 10.53 -11.21
C SER A 603 -10.76 9.48 -10.09
N THR A 604 -11.92 8.90 -9.80
CA THR A 604 -12.03 7.73 -8.91
C THR A 604 -11.62 6.45 -9.67
N PRO A 605 -11.19 5.37 -8.98
CA PRO A 605 -10.95 4.07 -9.61
C PRO A 605 -12.15 3.55 -10.42
N LEU A 606 -13.38 3.80 -9.95
CA LEU A 606 -14.61 3.45 -10.67
C LEU A 606 -14.71 4.18 -12.01
N GLU A 607 -14.50 5.50 -12.02
CA GLU A 607 -14.55 6.32 -13.24
C GLU A 607 -13.46 5.93 -14.22
N TYR A 608 -12.24 5.60 -13.72
CA TYR A 608 -11.15 5.09 -14.54
C TYR A 608 -11.52 3.78 -15.24
N MET A 609 -12.12 2.83 -14.52
CA MET A 609 -12.58 1.56 -15.12
C MET A 609 -13.68 1.78 -16.15
N LEU A 610 -14.64 2.65 -15.85
CA LEU A 610 -15.72 3.00 -16.80
C LEU A 610 -15.14 3.63 -18.06
N TRP A 611 -14.18 4.55 -17.93
CA TRP A 611 -13.48 5.15 -19.08
C TRP A 611 -12.69 4.09 -19.87
N ARG A 612 -11.87 3.28 -19.17
CA ARG A 612 -10.95 2.34 -19.79
C ARG A 612 -11.66 1.29 -20.66
N TYR A 613 -12.83 0.83 -20.23
CA TYR A 613 -13.56 -0.28 -20.86
C TYR A 613 -14.89 0.11 -21.49
N GLN A 614 -15.19 1.41 -21.64
CA GLN A 614 -16.48 1.90 -22.18
C GLN A 614 -16.84 1.37 -23.57
N THR A 615 -15.86 1.06 -24.41
CA THR A 615 -16.04 0.52 -25.76
C THR A 615 -16.05 -1.00 -25.80
N GLY A 616 -15.83 -1.68 -24.65
CA GLY A 616 -15.62 -3.12 -24.56
C GLY A 616 -14.19 -3.56 -24.87
N GLU A 617 -13.34 -2.66 -25.35
CA GLU A 617 -11.90 -2.84 -25.54
C GLU A 617 -11.13 -2.03 -24.50
N ASP A 618 -9.87 -2.36 -24.30
CA ASP A 618 -8.99 -1.59 -23.43
C ASP A 618 -8.53 -0.33 -24.16
N LEU A 619 -9.14 0.81 -23.83
CA LEU A 619 -8.79 2.10 -24.44
C LEU A 619 -7.32 2.48 -24.21
N GLU A 620 -6.73 2.04 -23.10
CA GLU A 620 -5.34 2.31 -22.79
C GLU A 620 -4.39 1.59 -23.79
N GLU A 621 -4.70 0.32 -24.13
CA GLU A 621 -4.00 -0.40 -25.18
C GLU A 621 -4.19 0.26 -26.55
N LEU A 622 -5.41 0.71 -26.85
CA LEU A 622 -5.70 1.41 -28.10
C LEU A 622 -4.97 2.74 -28.24
N HIS A 623 -4.86 3.50 -27.16
CA HIS A 623 -4.13 4.79 -27.16
C HIS A 623 -2.61 4.60 -27.29
N LYS A 624 -2.02 3.60 -26.60
CA LYS A 624 -0.58 3.30 -26.68
C LYS A 624 -0.14 2.83 -28.06
N ALA A 625 -1.01 2.09 -28.75
CA ALA A 625 -0.70 1.52 -30.06
C ALA A 625 -0.76 2.53 -31.22
N ASN A 626 -0.84 3.85 -31.01
CA ASN A 626 -0.96 4.87 -32.09
C ASN A 626 -1.97 4.50 -33.19
N ARG A 627 -3.07 3.84 -32.82
CA ARG A 627 -4.06 3.26 -33.73
C ARG A 627 -5.18 4.24 -34.17
N THR A 628 -4.90 5.50 -34.25
CA THR A 628 -5.53 6.32 -35.28
C THR A 628 -4.98 5.78 -36.60
N MET A 629 -5.85 5.35 -37.52
CA MET A 629 -5.41 4.91 -38.85
C MET A 629 -4.44 5.94 -39.39
N SER A 630 -3.19 5.55 -39.68
CA SER A 630 -2.28 6.41 -40.39
C SER A 630 -2.86 6.64 -41.80
N ALA A 631 -2.53 7.75 -42.41
CA ALA A 631 -2.95 8.01 -43.79
C ALA A 631 -2.49 6.86 -44.73
N GLU A 632 -1.38 6.20 -44.39
CA GLU A 632 -0.83 5.05 -45.12
C GLU A 632 -1.68 3.78 -44.93
N GLU A 633 -2.16 3.52 -43.71
CA GLU A 633 -3.08 2.37 -43.46
C GLU A 633 -4.44 2.57 -44.10
N GLU A 634 -4.95 3.81 -44.09
CA GLU A 634 -6.20 4.14 -44.79
C GLU A 634 -6.06 4.02 -46.29
N ALA A 635 -4.92 4.40 -46.84
CA ALA A 635 -4.60 4.21 -48.25
C ALA A 635 -4.48 2.72 -48.61
N LYS A 636 -3.80 1.93 -47.77
CA LYS A 636 -3.66 0.48 -47.90
C LYS A 636 -5.02 -0.24 -47.82
N MET A 637 -5.90 0.19 -46.91
CA MET A 637 -7.25 -0.35 -46.81
C MET A 637 -8.10 0.01 -48.03
N LYS A 638 -8.02 1.25 -48.54
CA LYS A 638 -8.71 1.67 -49.77
C LYS A 638 -8.23 0.90 -51.00
N GLU A 639 -6.93 0.64 -51.11
CA GLU A 639 -6.35 -0.18 -52.17
C GLU A 639 -6.73 -1.65 -52.01
N GLY A 640 -6.64 -2.22 -50.81
CA GLY A 640 -7.01 -3.60 -50.49
C GLY A 640 -8.51 -3.90 -50.56
N ALA A 641 -9.37 -2.87 -50.52
CA ALA A 641 -10.82 -3.01 -50.61
C ALA A 641 -11.30 -3.56 -51.96
N ASN A 642 -10.47 -3.52 -52.98
CA ASN A 642 -10.80 -3.99 -54.30
C ASN A 642 -10.66 -5.54 -54.40
N VAL A 643 -11.76 -6.23 -54.64
CA VAL A 643 -11.80 -7.69 -54.83
C VAL A 643 -12.33 -7.97 -56.22
N ILE A 644 -11.69 -8.90 -56.96
CA ILE A 644 -12.17 -9.36 -58.27
C ILE A 644 -12.91 -10.67 -58.03
N LYS A 645 -14.24 -10.70 -58.31
CA LYS A 645 -15.06 -11.89 -58.29
C LYS A 645 -15.70 -12.07 -59.67
N GLU A 646 -15.47 -13.20 -60.28
CA GLU A 646 -16.03 -13.53 -61.60
C GLU A 646 -15.71 -12.49 -62.72
N GLY A 647 -14.51 -11.89 -62.63
CA GLY A 647 -14.05 -10.86 -63.57
C GLY A 647 -14.63 -9.46 -63.32
N VAL A 648 -15.45 -9.25 -62.30
CA VAL A 648 -16.02 -7.94 -61.90
C VAL A 648 -15.30 -7.41 -60.68
N LYS A 649 -14.86 -6.18 -60.73
CA LYS A 649 -14.22 -5.46 -59.62
C LYS A 649 -15.31 -5.02 -58.64
N ARG A 650 -15.22 -5.50 -57.36
CA ARG A 650 -16.13 -5.15 -56.27
C ARG A 650 -15.36 -4.51 -55.14
N ILE A 651 -16.02 -3.61 -54.43
CA ILE A 651 -15.39 -2.89 -53.31
C ILE A 651 -16.00 -3.40 -52.00
N ILE A 652 -15.16 -3.84 -51.07
CA ILE A 652 -15.57 -4.24 -49.70
C ILE A 652 -16.16 -3.02 -48.98
N ASP A 653 -17.35 -3.18 -48.42
CA ASP A 653 -18.04 -2.16 -47.63
C ASP A 653 -17.89 -2.42 -46.13
N GLU A 654 -18.44 -3.52 -45.62
CA GLU A 654 -18.42 -3.89 -44.22
C GLU A 654 -18.16 -5.38 -44.00
N LEU A 655 -17.68 -5.70 -42.79
CA LEU A 655 -17.61 -7.06 -42.25
C LEU A 655 -18.91 -7.34 -41.50
N VAL A 656 -19.68 -8.34 -41.89
CA VAL A 656 -21.04 -8.60 -41.39
C VAL A 656 -21.07 -9.65 -40.30
N ALA A 657 -20.39 -10.77 -40.51
CA ALA A 657 -20.38 -11.90 -39.57
C ALA A 657 -19.06 -12.67 -39.63
N ARG A 658 -18.82 -13.52 -38.65
CA ARG A 658 -17.69 -14.42 -38.62
C ARG A 658 -18.13 -15.87 -38.42
N LYS A 659 -17.39 -16.80 -38.97
CA LYS A 659 -17.50 -18.24 -38.69
C LYS A 659 -16.15 -18.85 -38.44
N LYS A 660 -16.12 -19.95 -37.70
CA LYS A 660 -14.89 -20.66 -37.36
C LYS A 660 -14.38 -21.53 -38.52
N LEU A 661 -13.08 -21.40 -38.80
CA LEU A 661 -12.37 -22.22 -39.78
C LEU A 661 -11.16 -22.90 -39.12
N LYS A 662 -11.24 -24.17 -38.73
CA LYS A 662 -10.15 -24.97 -38.10
C LYS A 662 -9.40 -24.21 -36.96
N GLN A 663 -8.36 -23.47 -37.30
CA GLN A 663 -7.52 -22.72 -36.33
C GLN A 663 -7.63 -21.19 -36.46
N SER A 664 -8.50 -20.70 -37.36
CA SER A 664 -8.71 -19.28 -37.65
C SER A 664 -10.19 -19.00 -37.84
N TYR A 665 -10.53 -17.81 -38.28
CA TYR A 665 -11.88 -17.37 -38.57
C TYR A 665 -11.97 -16.94 -40.04
N GLU A 666 -13.12 -17.15 -40.64
CA GLU A 666 -13.56 -16.50 -41.88
C GLU A 666 -14.59 -15.45 -41.56
N TYR A 667 -14.56 -14.37 -42.33
CA TYR A 667 -15.43 -13.22 -42.16
C TYR A 667 -16.29 -13.04 -43.40
N GLU A 668 -17.59 -12.81 -43.19
CA GLU A 668 -18.51 -12.47 -44.21
C GLU A 668 -18.36 -10.99 -44.57
N ILE A 669 -17.98 -10.72 -45.81
CA ILE A 669 -17.80 -9.36 -46.35
C ILE A 669 -18.99 -8.98 -47.22
N SER A 670 -19.48 -7.75 -47.00
CA SER A 670 -20.46 -7.11 -47.88
C SER A 670 -19.78 -6.23 -48.93
N PHE A 671 -20.39 -6.06 -50.06
CA PHE A 671 -19.87 -5.21 -51.11
C PHE A 671 -20.73 -3.97 -51.29
N LYS A 672 -20.11 -2.83 -51.60
CA LYS A 672 -20.76 -1.55 -51.74
C LYS A 672 -21.80 -1.56 -52.84
N GLY A 673 -23.06 -1.30 -52.47
CA GLY A 673 -24.20 -1.23 -53.43
C GLY A 673 -24.76 -2.58 -53.90
N LEU A 674 -24.35 -3.71 -53.28
CA LEU A 674 -24.86 -5.06 -53.63
C LEU A 674 -25.70 -5.62 -52.45
N SER A 675 -26.55 -6.58 -52.76
CA SER A 675 -27.43 -7.24 -51.78
C SER A 675 -26.62 -8.25 -50.91
N SER A 676 -27.17 -8.64 -49.77
CA SER A 676 -26.58 -9.64 -48.86
C SER A 676 -26.39 -11.03 -49.53
N ALA A 677 -27.11 -11.33 -50.59
CA ALA A 677 -26.97 -12.55 -51.37
C ALA A 677 -25.62 -12.63 -52.12
N GLU A 678 -24.98 -11.50 -52.34
CA GLU A 678 -23.69 -11.37 -53.00
C GLU A 678 -22.49 -11.39 -52.05
N ASN A 679 -22.72 -11.48 -50.72
CA ASN A 679 -21.67 -11.56 -49.72
C ASN A 679 -20.71 -12.70 -49.97
N MET A 680 -19.49 -12.59 -49.46
CA MET A 680 -18.44 -13.58 -49.63
C MET A 680 -17.74 -13.83 -48.32
N TRP A 681 -17.28 -15.05 -48.11
CA TRP A 681 -16.45 -15.40 -46.96
C TRP A 681 -14.97 -15.27 -47.31
N MET A 682 -14.22 -14.55 -46.48
CA MET A 682 -12.79 -14.29 -46.65
C MET A 682 -12.03 -14.63 -45.37
N SER A 683 -10.82 -15.20 -45.50
CA SER A 683 -10.02 -15.58 -44.33
C SER A 683 -9.49 -14.36 -43.60
N ARG A 684 -9.21 -14.53 -42.30
CA ARG A 684 -8.62 -13.49 -41.46
C ARG A 684 -7.30 -12.96 -42.03
N ASP A 685 -6.41 -13.85 -42.42
CA ASP A 685 -5.07 -13.51 -42.92
C ASP A 685 -5.15 -12.70 -44.22
N GLU A 686 -6.08 -13.03 -45.08
CA GLU A 686 -6.32 -12.28 -46.33
C GLU A 686 -6.84 -10.86 -46.03
N LEU A 687 -7.76 -10.71 -45.08
CA LEU A 687 -8.28 -9.41 -44.68
C LEU A 687 -7.22 -8.55 -44.02
N ILE A 688 -6.34 -9.12 -43.17
CA ILE A 688 -5.23 -8.42 -42.56
C ILE A 688 -4.24 -7.93 -43.63
N THR A 689 -3.88 -8.82 -44.58
CA THR A 689 -2.98 -8.45 -45.67
C THR A 689 -3.53 -7.29 -46.51
N ARG A 690 -4.87 -7.20 -46.62
CA ARG A 690 -5.58 -6.12 -47.33
C ARG A 690 -5.77 -4.86 -46.51
N GLY A 691 -5.31 -4.81 -45.26
CA GLY A 691 -5.39 -3.63 -44.37
C GLY A 691 -6.70 -3.50 -43.58
N PHE A 692 -7.52 -4.56 -43.50
CA PHE A 692 -8.79 -4.56 -42.75
C PHE A 692 -8.65 -5.01 -41.30
N GLU A 693 -7.45 -5.04 -40.77
CA GLU A 693 -7.18 -5.52 -39.40
C GLU A 693 -8.08 -4.89 -38.33
N LYS A 694 -8.29 -3.58 -38.38
CA LYS A 694 -9.15 -2.84 -37.45
C LYS A 694 -10.62 -3.25 -37.54
N LYS A 695 -11.16 -3.39 -38.73
CA LYS A 695 -12.55 -3.83 -38.90
C LYS A 695 -12.75 -5.29 -38.47
N VAL A 696 -11.75 -6.14 -38.67
CA VAL A 696 -11.74 -7.52 -38.17
C VAL A 696 -11.80 -7.53 -36.65
N LEU A 697 -10.96 -6.72 -35.99
CA LEU A 697 -10.92 -6.60 -34.53
C LEU A 697 -12.24 -6.06 -33.95
N GLU A 698 -12.83 -5.07 -34.61
CA GLU A 698 -14.12 -4.46 -34.22
C GLU A 698 -15.28 -5.48 -34.31
N LEU A 699 -15.32 -6.30 -35.35
CA LEU A 699 -16.32 -7.35 -35.46
C LEU A 699 -16.09 -8.47 -34.42
N ASP A 700 -14.83 -8.85 -34.18
CA ASP A 700 -14.48 -9.85 -33.19
C ASP A 700 -14.93 -9.41 -31.78
N THR A 701 -14.79 -8.13 -31.45
CA THR A 701 -15.24 -7.54 -30.20
C THR A 701 -16.77 -7.54 -30.10
N LYS A 702 -17.48 -7.12 -31.14
CA LYS A 702 -18.95 -7.15 -31.18
C LYS A 702 -19.51 -8.57 -31.01
N GLU A 703 -18.91 -9.57 -31.63
CA GLU A 703 -19.32 -10.97 -31.50
C GLU A 703 -18.99 -11.52 -30.07
N ALA A 704 -17.86 -11.15 -29.49
CA ALA A 704 -17.51 -11.51 -28.11
C ALA A 704 -18.52 -10.93 -27.10
N GLN A 705 -18.96 -9.69 -27.31
CA GLN A 705 -20.03 -9.06 -26.51
C GLN A 705 -21.36 -9.81 -26.67
N ARG A 706 -21.76 -10.14 -27.92
CA ARG A 706 -22.99 -10.85 -28.23
C ARG A 706 -23.04 -12.25 -27.60
N LEU A 707 -21.90 -12.93 -27.52
CA LEU A 707 -21.80 -14.25 -26.90
C LEU A 707 -21.76 -14.20 -25.34
N GLY A 708 -21.88 -13.03 -24.72
CA GLY A 708 -21.82 -12.87 -23.28
C GLY A 708 -20.45 -13.21 -22.67
N LEU A 709 -19.40 -13.23 -23.49
CA LEU A 709 -18.03 -13.50 -23.05
C LEU A 709 -17.41 -12.30 -22.32
N MET A 710 -18.04 -11.13 -22.43
CA MET A 710 -17.59 -9.91 -21.75
C MET A 710 -18.34 -9.69 -20.46
N ARG A 711 -17.61 -9.27 -19.45
CA ARG A 711 -18.16 -8.92 -18.13
C ARG A 711 -18.94 -7.60 -18.23
N PRO A 712 -20.18 -7.49 -17.67
CA PRO A 712 -20.96 -6.27 -17.73
C PRO A 712 -20.26 -5.14 -16.97
N LEU A 713 -20.09 -3.98 -17.62
CA LEU A 713 -19.43 -2.81 -17.05
C LEU A 713 -20.44 -1.99 -16.24
N VAL A 714 -20.85 -2.53 -15.07
CA VAL A 714 -21.76 -1.88 -14.13
C VAL A 714 -21.07 -1.62 -12.80
N ARG A 715 -21.48 -0.56 -12.12
CA ARG A 715 -20.88 -0.10 -10.85
C ARG A 715 -20.67 -1.25 -9.84
N ARG A 716 -21.72 -2.02 -9.59
CA ARG A 716 -21.68 -3.13 -8.62
C ARG A 716 -20.61 -4.19 -8.95
N GLU A 717 -20.46 -4.55 -10.23
CA GLU A 717 -19.48 -5.54 -10.66
C GLU A 717 -18.05 -4.99 -10.57
N ILE A 718 -17.86 -3.68 -10.83
CA ILE A 718 -16.57 -3.00 -10.70
C ILE A 718 -16.17 -2.92 -9.23
N GLU A 719 -17.07 -2.47 -8.35
CA GLU A 719 -16.82 -2.39 -6.90
C GLU A 719 -16.45 -3.77 -6.34
N LYS A 720 -17.21 -4.81 -6.67
CA LYS A 720 -16.91 -6.19 -6.26
C LYS A 720 -15.55 -6.66 -6.77
N HIS A 721 -15.19 -6.31 -8.00
CA HIS A 721 -13.88 -6.68 -8.56
C HIS A 721 -12.72 -5.98 -7.83
N PHE A 722 -12.88 -4.73 -7.42
CA PHE A 722 -11.90 -4.04 -6.59
C PHE A 722 -11.81 -4.63 -5.18
N GLU A 723 -12.95 -5.04 -4.60
CA GLU A 723 -12.96 -5.76 -3.31
C GLU A 723 -12.21 -7.09 -3.38
N ASP A 724 -12.30 -7.81 -4.52
CA ASP A 724 -11.50 -9.02 -4.78
C ASP A 724 -9.99 -8.77 -4.76
N PHE A 725 -9.54 -7.52 -4.92
CA PHE A 725 -8.13 -7.07 -4.78
C PHE A 725 -7.87 -6.34 -3.46
N GLY A 726 -8.80 -6.39 -2.51
CA GLY A 726 -8.66 -5.75 -1.19
C GLY A 726 -8.66 -4.21 -1.26
N LEU A 727 -9.42 -3.64 -2.19
CA LEU A 727 -9.70 -2.20 -2.24
C LEU A 727 -11.16 -1.97 -1.86
N GLU A 728 -11.38 -1.37 -0.69
CA GLU A 728 -12.71 -1.10 -0.16
C GLU A 728 -13.52 -0.14 -1.08
N SER A 729 -14.86 -0.26 -1.05
CA SER A 729 -15.77 0.53 -1.87
C SER A 729 -15.62 2.05 -1.66
N GLU A 730 -15.20 2.49 -0.47
CA GLU A 730 -14.92 3.90 -0.16
C GLU A 730 -13.79 4.46 -1.03
N PHE A 731 -12.67 3.71 -1.16
CA PHE A 731 -11.55 4.11 -2.02
C PHE A 731 -11.88 3.97 -3.50
N THR A 732 -12.76 3.04 -3.85
CA THR A 732 -13.13 2.76 -5.25
C THR A 732 -14.03 3.83 -5.84
N SER A 733 -15.04 4.30 -5.08
CA SER A 733 -16.14 5.11 -5.61
C SER A 733 -16.13 6.57 -5.15
N HIS A 734 -15.39 6.91 -4.09
CA HIS A 734 -15.47 8.23 -3.47
C HIS A 734 -14.13 8.96 -3.37
N ASN A 735 -13.00 8.26 -3.44
CA ASN A 735 -11.69 8.89 -3.35
C ASN A 735 -11.05 9.02 -4.73
N SER A 736 -10.46 10.19 -5.01
CA SER A 736 -9.65 10.35 -6.21
C SER A 736 -8.37 9.50 -6.11
N MET A 737 -7.88 9.01 -7.24
CA MET A 737 -6.65 8.20 -7.29
C MET A 737 -5.42 8.97 -6.81
N ARG A 738 -5.43 10.31 -6.85
CA ARG A 738 -4.37 11.16 -6.30
C ARG A 738 -4.16 10.94 -4.80
N GLY A 739 -5.25 10.72 -4.05
CA GLY A 739 -5.22 10.49 -2.60
C GLY A 739 -4.91 9.05 -2.18
N LEU A 740 -4.79 8.12 -3.12
CA LEU A 740 -4.47 6.73 -2.82
C LEU A 740 -2.98 6.54 -2.53
N SER A 741 -2.67 5.61 -1.62
CA SER A 741 -1.28 5.17 -1.38
C SER A 741 -0.71 4.43 -2.59
N GLY A 742 0.63 4.32 -2.67
CA GLY A 742 1.30 3.57 -3.74
C GLY A 742 0.76 2.15 -3.89
N GLY A 743 0.63 1.40 -2.80
CA GLY A 743 0.07 0.06 -2.82
C GLY A 743 -1.39 -0.01 -3.28
N GLN A 744 -2.23 0.96 -2.89
CA GLN A 744 -3.61 1.05 -3.38
C GLN A 744 -3.67 1.33 -4.88
N LYS A 745 -2.80 2.18 -5.40
CA LYS A 745 -2.68 2.45 -6.84
C LYS A 745 -2.29 1.21 -7.62
N VAL A 746 -1.34 0.41 -7.12
CA VAL A 746 -0.97 -0.88 -7.74
C VAL A 746 -2.16 -1.85 -7.75
N LYS A 747 -2.97 -1.92 -6.68
CA LYS A 747 -4.19 -2.72 -6.65
C LYS A 747 -5.21 -2.27 -7.72
N VAL A 748 -5.35 -0.96 -7.94
CA VAL A 748 -6.20 -0.43 -9.03
C VAL A 748 -5.72 -0.91 -10.39
N VAL A 749 -4.41 -0.85 -10.66
CA VAL A 749 -3.84 -1.28 -11.93
C VAL A 749 -3.96 -2.79 -12.14
N LEU A 750 -3.71 -3.60 -11.09
CA LEU A 750 -3.89 -5.05 -11.14
C LEU A 750 -5.35 -5.44 -11.42
N ALA A 751 -6.30 -4.81 -10.72
CA ALA A 751 -7.73 -5.03 -10.94
C ALA A 751 -8.13 -4.63 -12.37
N ALA A 752 -7.64 -3.48 -12.86
CA ALA A 752 -7.89 -3.06 -14.23
C ALA A 752 -7.31 -4.06 -15.25
N ALA A 753 -6.06 -4.47 -15.14
CA ALA A 753 -5.43 -5.42 -16.06
C ALA A 753 -6.14 -6.79 -16.11
N THR A 754 -6.85 -7.17 -15.06
CA THR A 754 -7.55 -8.46 -14.95
C THR A 754 -9.04 -8.39 -15.29
N TRP A 755 -9.61 -7.22 -15.54
CA TRP A 755 -11.03 -7.05 -15.84
C TRP A 755 -11.53 -7.92 -17.00
N ARG A 756 -10.74 -7.99 -18.08
CA ARG A 756 -11.05 -8.78 -19.30
C ARG A 756 -10.78 -10.27 -19.15
N ARG A 757 -10.49 -10.78 -17.96
CA ARG A 757 -10.19 -12.19 -17.68
C ARG A 757 -9.05 -12.70 -18.58
N PRO A 758 -7.83 -12.21 -18.41
CA PRO A 758 -6.71 -12.51 -19.29
C PRO A 758 -6.32 -13.99 -19.25
N HIS A 759 -5.86 -14.52 -20.38
CA HIS A 759 -5.31 -15.87 -20.51
C HIS A 759 -3.85 -15.92 -20.07
N ILE A 760 -3.13 -14.80 -20.23
CA ILE A 760 -1.74 -14.64 -19.82
C ILE A 760 -1.62 -13.31 -19.06
N MET A 761 -1.01 -13.38 -17.89
CA MET A 761 -0.62 -12.21 -17.12
C MET A 761 0.87 -11.91 -17.34
N CYS A 762 1.19 -10.72 -17.81
CA CYS A 762 2.55 -10.20 -17.91
C CYS A 762 2.72 -9.10 -16.86
N LEU A 763 3.58 -9.35 -15.87
CA LEU A 763 3.81 -8.46 -14.74
C LEU A 763 5.26 -7.99 -14.76
N ASP A 764 5.48 -6.67 -14.89
CA ASP A 764 6.80 -6.06 -14.86
C ASP A 764 7.01 -5.38 -13.51
N GLU A 765 7.82 -5.98 -12.63
CA GLU A 765 8.11 -5.56 -11.25
C GLU A 765 6.84 -5.32 -10.40
N PRO A 766 5.89 -6.28 -10.33
CA PRO A 766 4.63 -6.10 -9.62
C PRO A 766 4.80 -6.02 -8.09
N THR A 767 5.97 -6.36 -7.59
CA THR A 767 6.32 -6.38 -6.16
C THR A 767 6.59 -4.99 -5.61
N ASN A 768 6.89 -4.03 -6.49
CA ASN A 768 7.13 -2.65 -6.08
C ASN A 768 5.86 -2.02 -5.50
N TYR A 769 6.00 -1.29 -4.41
CA TYR A 769 4.92 -0.59 -3.69
C TYR A 769 3.86 -1.49 -3.00
N LEU A 770 3.95 -2.83 -3.11
CA LEU A 770 3.07 -3.74 -2.35
C LEU A 770 3.69 -4.04 -0.98
N ASP A 771 2.84 -4.00 0.05
CA ASP A 771 3.23 -4.51 1.36
C ASP A 771 3.27 -6.05 1.36
N ARG A 772 3.88 -6.61 2.39
CA ARG A 772 4.05 -8.07 2.47
C ARG A 772 2.72 -8.82 2.50
N GLU A 773 1.68 -8.28 3.13
CA GLU A 773 0.33 -8.89 3.14
C GLU A 773 -0.24 -8.94 1.71
N SER A 774 -0.18 -7.83 0.97
CA SER A 774 -0.62 -7.76 -0.43
C SER A 774 0.26 -8.60 -1.35
N LEU A 775 1.56 -8.69 -1.08
CA LEU A 775 2.50 -9.54 -1.82
C LEU A 775 2.17 -11.02 -1.63
N SER A 776 1.92 -11.46 -0.38
CA SER A 776 1.49 -12.82 -0.06
C SER A 776 0.16 -13.15 -0.73
N ALA A 777 -0.81 -12.21 -0.69
CA ALA A 777 -2.10 -12.35 -1.36
C ALA A 777 -1.95 -12.49 -2.88
N LEU A 778 -1.04 -11.72 -3.50
CA LEU A 778 -0.75 -11.81 -4.93
C LEU A 778 -0.10 -13.15 -5.30
N ILE A 779 0.88 -13.62 -4.51
CA ILE A 779 1.51 -14.94 -4.68
C ILE A 779 0.46 -16.04 -4.64
N ALA A 780 -0.39 -16.06 -3.62
CA ALA A 780 -1.45 -17.05 -3.45
C ALA A 780 -2.47 -17.02 -4.62
N ALA A 781 -2.80 -15.82 -5.10
CA ALA A 781 -3.71 -15.65 -6.23
C ALA A 781 -3.10 -16.13 -7.55
N LEU A 782 -1.84 -15.79 -7.82
CA LEU A 782 -1.12 -16.23 -9.02
C LEU A 782 -0.86 -17.75 -9.03
N ALA A 783 -0.62 -18.36 -7.87
CA ALA A 783 -0.48 -19.81 -7.74
C ALA A 783 -1.78 -20.56 -8.10
N LYS A 784 -2.95 -19.99 -7.77
CA LYS A 784 -4.28 -20.54 -8.08
C LYS A 784 -4.77 -20.18 -9.49
N PHE A 785 -4.18 -19.21 -10.14
CA PHE A 785 -4.63 -18.70 -11.42
C PHE A 785 -4.53 -19.76 -12.53
N GLU A 786 -5.61 -19.94 -13.30
CA GLU A 786 -5.74 -20.95 -14.36
C GLU A 786 -5.06 -20.57 -15.68
N GLY A 787 -4.55 -19.34 -15.83
CA GLY A 787 -3.85 -18.83 -17.01
C GLY A 787 -2.34 -18.86 -16.89
N GLY A 788 -1.61 -18.48 -17.94
CA GLY A 788 -0.15 -18.32 -17.95
C GLY A 788 0.32 -17.07 -17.20
N VAL A 789 1.50 -17.14 -16.61
CA VAL A 789 2.10 -16.03 -15.85
C VAL A 789 3.54 -15.81 -16.30
N LEU A 790 3.86 -14.57 -16.70
CA LEU A 790 5.20 -14.09 -16.98
C LEU A 790 5.49 -12.93 -16.03
N VAL A 791 6.57 -13.02 -15.28
CA VAL A 791 6.94 -11.99 -14.30
C VAL A 791 8.38 -11.56 -14.49
N ILE A 792 8.61 -10.26 -14.58
CA ILE A 792 9.91 -9.67 -14.35
C ILE A 792 9.95 -9.26 -12.88
N THR A 793 10.90 -9.75 -12.10
CA THR A 793 11.05 -9.35 -10.70
C THR A 793 12.49 -9.55 -10.22
N HIS A 794 12.90 -8.71 -9.29
CA HIS A 794 14.14 -8.87 -8.52
C HIS A 794 13.91 -9.52 -7.15
N ASN A 795 12.64 -9.73 -6.78
CA ASN A 795 12.27 -10.38 -5.53
C ASN A 795 12.37 -11.91 -5.67
N ARG A 796 13.37 -12.49 -5.00
CA ARG A 796 13.67 -13.92 -5.04
C ARG A 796 12.52 -14.75 -4.46
N GLU A 797 11.99 -14.34 -3.30
CA GLU A 797 10.93 -15.04 -2.60
C GLU A 797 9.66 -15.11 -3.45
N PHE A 798 9.32 -14.02 -4.17
CA PHE A 798 8.20 -13.99 -5.10
C PHE A 798 8.42 -14.96 -6.28
N SER A 799 9.60 -14.92 -6.91
CA SER A 799 9.91 -15.75 -8.07
C SER A 799 9.91 -17.24 -7.74
N GLU A 800 10.47 -17.65 -6.60
CA GLU A 800 10.52 -19.05 -6.16
C GLU A 800 9.13 -19.63 -5.83
N ASN A 801 8.22 -18.80 -5.29
CA ASN A 801 6.87 -19.24 -4.93
C ASN A 801 5.88 -19.28 -6.12
N VAL A 802 6.06 -18.45 -7.15
CA VAL A 802 5.12 -18.33 -8.29
C VAL A 802 5.64 -19.07 -9.53
N CYS A 803 6.94 -19.02 -9.80
CA CYS A 803 7.51 -19.42 -11.08
C CYS A 803 8.27 -20.74 -11.00
N LYS A 804 8.05 -21.60 -12.01
CA LYS A 804 8.77 -22.87 -12.17
C LYS A 804 9.83 -22.80 -13.29
N GLU A 805 9.66 -21.84 -14.18
CA GLU A 805 10.53 -21.61 -15.34
C GLU A 805 11.32 -20.31 -15.11
N ILE A 806 12.59 -20.29 -15.46
CA ILE A 806 13.45 -19.12 -15.37
C ILE A 806 13.96 -18.79 -16.76
N TRP A 807 13.76 -17.56 -17.18
CA TRP A 807 14.33 -16.98 -18.38
C TRP A 807 15.39 -15.97 -17.98
N ALA A 808 16.66 -16.39 -18.05
CA ALA A 808 17.77 -15.51 -17.74
C ALA A 808 18.13 -14.68 -18.98
N MET A 809 18.08 -13.35 -18.83
CA MET A 809 18.46 -12.40 -19.87
C MET A 809 19.79 -11.76 -19.54
N ASN A 810 20.74 -11.81 -20.49
CA ASN A 810 22.01 -11.12 -20.39
C ASN A 810 22.38 -10.52 -21.74
N ASP A 811 22.68 -9.21 -21.79
CA ASP A 811 23.09 -8.48 -22.99
C ASP A 811 22.21 -8.75 -24.23
N GLY A 812 20.88 -8.88 -24.02
CA GLY A 812 19.91 -9.12 -25.09
C GLY A 812 19.77 -10.58 -25.55
N TYR A 813 20.48 -11.51 -24.92
CA TYR A 813 20.34 -12.95 -25.14
C TYR A 813 19.46 -13.59 -24.07
N LEU A 814 18.69 -14.60 -24.45
CA LEU A 814 17.80 -15.34 -23.57
C LEU A 814 18.31 -16.77 -23.35
N VAL A 815 18.46 -17.17 -22.09
CA VAL A 815 18.71 -18.56 -21.68
C VAL A 815 17.52 -19.02 -20.86
N ALA A 816 16.75 -19.98 -21.37
CA ALA A 816 15.58 -20.55 -20.72
C ALA A 816 15.94 -21.84 -19.97
N SER A 817 15.44 -22.00 -18.72
CA SER A 817 15.61 -23.21 -17.91
C SER A 817 14.29 -23.61 -17.27
N GLY A 818 14.11 -24.93 -17.00
CA GLY A 818 12.93 -25.46 -16.35
C GLY A 818 11.71 -25.65 -17.27
N GLN A 819 11.89 -25.61 -18.57
CA GLN A 819 10.80 -25.73 -19.54
C GLN A 819 10.61 -27.17 -20.01
N ASP A 820 9.38 -27.72 -19.91
CA ASP A 820 9.02 -29.07 -20.36
C ASP A 820 9.15 -29.26 -21.89
N TRP A 821 9.04 -28.16 -22.67
CA TRP A 821 9.15 -28.22 -24.13
C TRP A 821 10.60 -28.28 -24.65
N THR A 822 11.60 -27.98 -23.82
CA THR A 822 13.04 -28.15 -24.14
C THR A 822 13.54 -29.54 -23.85
N GLU A 823 12.82 -30.35 -23.04
CA GLU A 823 13.20 -31.71 -22.64
C GLU A 823 12.69 -32.82 -23.58
N GLY A 824 12.09 -32.47 -24.72
CA GLY A 824 11.95 -33.37 -25.85
C GLY A 824 10.86 -34.43 -25.78
N GLN A 825 9.62 -34.02 -25.84
CA GLN A 825 8.53 -34.84 -26.39
C GLN A 825 7.80 -34.06 -27.50
N GLY A 826 8.31 -34.08 -28.66
CA GLY A 826 7.66 -33.59 -29.88
C GLY A 826 8.68 -33.50 -31.00
N ASN A 827 8.31 -33.98 -32.20
CA ASN A 827 9.06 -33.85 -33.44
C ASN A 827 9.36 -32.39 -33.80
N GLY A 828 10.19 -31.71 -32.99
CA GLY A 828 10.68 -30.37 -33.22
C GLY A 828 12.20 -30.39 -33.10
N GLU A 829 12.87 -29.92 -34.14
CA GLU A 829 14.32 -29.68 -34.10
C GLU A 829 14.71 -28.88 -32.85
N ARG A 830 15.73 -29.36 -32.16
CA ARG A 830 16.36 -28.63 -31.04
C ARG A 830 16.80 -27.27 -31.54
N ILE A 831 16.18 -26.20 -31.00
CA ILE A 831 16.58 -24.82 -31.26
C ILE A 831 17.56 -24.43 -30.14
N GLY A 832 18.85 -24.64 -30.41
CA GLY A 832 19.97 -24.24 -29.57
C GLY A 832 21.28 -24.66 -30.20
N PRO A 833 22.43 -24.02 -29.95
CA PRO A 833 23.71 -24.44 -30.48
C PRO A 833 24.00 -25.89 -30.04
N LYS A 834 24.52 -26.72 -30.96
CA LYS A 834 24.97 -28.07 -30.65
C LYS A 834 25.92 -27.99 -29.47
N ALA A 835 25.55 -28.61 -28.35
CA ALA A 835 26.42 -28.74 -27.19
C ALA A 835 27.63 -29.60 -27.61
N GLY A 836 28.73 -28.95 -27.87
CA GLY A 836 30.07 -29.57 -27.77
C GLY A 836 30.49 -29.35 -26.33
N ASP A 837 30.71 -30.47 -25.64
CA ASP A 837 31.41 -30.64 -24.34
C ASP A 837 31.68 -29.40 -23.45
N GLU A 838 30.72 -28.56 -23.18
CA GLU A 838 30.81 -27.52 -22.15
C GLU A 838 29.92 -27.89 -20.98
N GLU A 839 30.50 -27.88 -19.77
CA GLU A 839 29.82 -28.14 -18.51
C GLU A 839 28.62 -27.16 -18.34
N GLU A 840 27.41 -27.66 -18.19
CA GLU A 840 26.22 -26.86 -17.91
C GLU A 840 26.41 -26.05 -16.62
N VAL A 841 26.64 -24.76 -16.76
CA VAL A 841 26.67 -23.83 -15.64
C VAL A 841 25.21 -23.55 -15.28
N LYS A 842 24.76 -24.04 -14.13
CA LYS A 842 23.43 -23.70 -13.58
C LYS A 842 23.52 -22.37 -12.85
N TYR A 843 22.57 -21.52 -13.13
CA TYR A 843 22.43 -20.20 -12.50
C TYR A 843 21.38 -20.26 -11.39
N ASP A 844 21.59 -19.53 -10.31
CA ASP A 844 20.57 -19.34 -9.25
C ASP A 844 19.45 -18.41 -9.73
N ALA A 845 18.42 -18.23 -8.92
CA ALA A 845 17.29 -17.35 -9.21
C ALA A 845 17.67 -15.88 -9.41
N LEU A 846 18.93 -15.52 -9.22
CA LEU A 846 19.50 -14.17 -9.36
C LEU A 846 20.45 -14.05 -10.55
N GLY A 847 20.63 -15.14 -11.33
CA GLY A 847 21.53 -15.14 -12.50
C GLY A 847 23.02 -15.35 -12.19
N ASN A 848 23.39 -15.81 -10.97
CA ASN A 848 24.76 -16.14 -10.62
C ASN A 848 25.09 -17.61 -10.89
N PRO A 849 26.29 -17.95 -11.37
CA PRO A 849 26.67 -19.33 -11.62
C PRO A 849 26.84 -20.12 -10.31
N ILE A 850 26.09 -21.22 -10.17
CA ILE A 850 26.20 -22.12 -9.04
C ILE A 850 27.33 -23.11 -9.32
N ALA A 851 28.31 -23.22 -8.42
CA ALA A 851 29.39 -24.20 -8.50
C ALA A 851 28.80 -25.63 -8.54
N ALA A 852 29.14 -26.37 -9.61
CA ALA A 852 28.58 -27.69 -9.87
C ALA A 852 28.99 -28.72 -8.80
N VAL A 853 28.03 -29.16 -8.00
CA VAL A 853 28.18 -30.39 -7.22
C VAL A 853 27.96 -31.56 -8.20
N LYS A 854 28.98 -32.38 -8.43
CA LYS A 854 28.90 -33.58 -9.27
C LYS A 854 27.83 -34.52 -8.74
N LYS A 855 26.65 -34.54 -9.38
CA LYS A 855 25.65 -35.61 -9.19
C LYS A 855 25.92 -36.73 -10.16
N GLU A 856 26.01 -37.98 -9.64
CA GLU A 856 26.13 -39.17 -10.44
C GLU A 856 24.95 -39.30 -11.43
N LYS A 857 25.25 -39.65 -12.67
CA LYS A 857 24.27 -39.80 -13.75
C LYS A 857 23.26 -40.87 -13.39
N LYS A 858 22.01 -40.53 -13.26
CA LYS A 858 20.90 -41.52 -13.20
C LYS A 858 20.83 -42.29 -14.49
N LYS A 859 20.92 -43.63 -14.39
CA LYS A 859 20.85 -44.54 -15.52
C LYS A 859 19.54 -44.38 -16.31
N SER A 860 19.59 -44.41 -17.61
CA SER A 860 18.41 -44.24 -18.48
C SER A 860 17.43 -45.41 -18.31
N ALA A 861 16.14 -45.21 -18.61
CA ALA A 861 15.09 -46.23 -18.51
C ALA A 861 15.40 -47.46 -19.36
N ALA A 862 16.16 -47.32 -20.46
CA ALA A 862 16.60 -48.40 -21.31
C ALA A 862 17.71 -49.23 -20.63
N GLU A 863 18.65 -48.55 -19.96
CA GLU A 863 19.74 -49.20 -19.18
C GLU A 863 19.21 -49.93 -17.95
N LEU A 864 18.22 -49.36 -17.25
CA LEU A 864 17.53 -49.99 -16.13
C LEU A 864 16.77 -51.27 -16.58
N ARG A 865 16.10 -51.23 -17.76
CA ARG A 865 15.45 -52.41 -18.33
C ARG A 865 16.45 -53.48 -18.75
N LYS A 866 17.60 -53.12 -19.30
CA LYS A 866 18.67 -54.01 -19.68
C LYS A 866 19.31 -54.65 -18.42
N ALA A 867 19.58 -53.86 -17.40
CA ALA A 867 20.10 -54.35 -16.12
C ALA A 867 19.13 -55.27 -15.41
N LYS A 868 17.83 -55.01 -15.46
CA LYS A 868 16.76 -55.88 -14.88
C LYS A 868 16.66 -57.21 -15.62
N LYS A 869 16.81 -57.20 -16.97
CA LYS A 869 16.80 -58.42 -17.79
C LYS A 869 18.04 -59.29 -17.56
N GLU A 870 19.19 -58.65 -17.36
CA GLU A 870 20.46 -59.29 -17.09
C GLU A 870 20.48 -59.94 -15.67
N ARG A 871 19.92 -59.23 -14.66
CA ARG A 871 19.71 -59.74 -13.31
C ARG A 871 18.77 -60.94 -13.27
N MET A 872 17.66 -60.93 -14.05
CA MET A 872 16.80 -62.11 -14.18
C MET A 872 17.49 -63.26 -14.84
N ALA A 873 18.38 -63.05 -15.79
CA ALA A 873 19.19 -64.07 -16.43
C ALA A 873 20.25 -64.66 -15.47
N ARG A 874 20.90 -63.87 -14.63
CA ARG A 874 21.82 -64.32 -13.58
C ARG A 874 21.13 -65.13 -12.50
N ARG A 875 19.95 -64.66 -12.00
CA ARG A 875 19.11 -65.44 -11.07
C ARG A 875 18.71 -66.81 -11.63
N LYS A 876 18.42 -66.93 -12.93
CA LYS A 876 18.11 -68.21 -13.57
C LYS A 876 19.30 -69.17 -13.67
N ARG A 877 20.56 -68.66 -13.56
CA ARG A 877 21.80 -69.39 -13.54
C ARG A 877 22.24 -69.75 -12.13
N GLY A 878 21.52 -69.38 -11.07
CA GLY A 878 21.88 -69.69 -9.68
C GLY A 878 22.96 -68.79 -9.07
N GLU A 879 23.21 -67.63 -9.66
CA GLU A 879 24.18 -66.65 -9.13
C GLU A 879 23.49 -65.73 -8.10
N GLU A 880 24.18 -65.39 -6.99
CA GLU A 880 23.70 -64.46 -5.99
C GLU A 880 23.68 -63.05 -6.60
N VAL A 881 22.59 -62.36 -6.47
CA VAL A 881 22.37 -60.99 -7.01
C VAL A 881 21.86 -60.10 -5.88
N PHE A 882 22.64 -59.10 -5.46
CA PHE A 882 22.28 -58.13 -4.43
C PHE A 882 21.21 -57.13 -4.95
N THR A 883 20.36 -56.61 -4.06
CA THR A 883 19.32 -55.59 -4.36
C THR A 883 19.90 -54.18 -4.31
N ASP A 884 19.27 -53.24 -5.00
CA ASP A 884 19.77 -51.84 -5.11
C ASP A 884 19.72 -51.06 -3.78
N GLU A 885 19.24 -51.71 -2.68
CA GLU A 885 19.23 -51.12 -1.33
C GLU A 885 20.48 -51.47 -0.52
N GLU A 886 21.36 -52.33 -1.04
CA GLU A 886 22.60 -52.78 -0.38
C GLU A 886 23.86 -52.24 -1.04
N LEU A 887 23.72 -51.33 -2.01
CA LEU A 887 24.79 -50.55 -2.62
C LEU A 887 24.54 -49.06 -2.38
#